data_7e5c23c353d639954466e9ee0daa2621
#
_entry.id   7e5c23c353d639954466e9ee0daa2621
#
_cell.length_a   1.000
_cell.length_b   1.000
_cell.length_c   1.000
_cell.angle_alpha   90.00
_cell.angle_beta   90.00
_cell.angle_gamma   90.00
#
_symmetry.space_group_name_H-M   'P 1'
#
loop_
_entity.id
_entity.type
_entity.pdbx_description
1 polymer ?
#
loop_
_entity_poly.entity_id
_entity_poly.type
_entity_poly.pdbx_seq_one_letter_code
_entity_poly.pdbx_strand_id
1 'polypeptide(L)'
;MNLKQFTCLSCAQLLAILLFIFAFFPRKIVLTGISKQDPDQDRDLQRDRPFQKLVFVIIDALRSDFLFDSQISHFNNVHQWLNTGEAWGYTSFANPPTVTLPRLKSITTGSTPSFIDLLLNVAQDIDSNDLSEHDSWLQQFIQHNNTIRFMGDDTWLKLFPQQWFDFADPTHSFFVSDFTQVDNNVTRNLPGKLFQEWAQWDVAILHYLGLDHIGHKDGPHSKFMTAKHQEMDSILKSIYDEVLEHEDDDDTLICVLGDHGMNELGNHGGSSAGETSAGLLFLSPKLAQFARPESQVNYTLPINASPDWNFQYLETVQQIDIVPTIAALFGMPIPMNSVGIIIPDFLQLLPNKLASMKENFMHLWKLSDHHGEVALDDFTAEDIYTKMYTIQETLTKSATNYNYPLLTLAFVGFLIITIIAIYVLLRYSGPDFWQLRVSSLSVLLVSIILGVSTFASSFIEEEHQLWWWIVTAFSAVPLFVYRLNVLIIVRWFIMMACVRSIKFWNNSGQKFIYSNVMSNLLNQNPSWKWCLNMLTFLVLIMASAGFQVLHFIVTTILVGLCFTYKISWEIVNGNQAEIPLFMHDLLAKIDFAPTESNLIVLARVFFQAWAIVVISRLVLTKLKVLNKNYLIKDMKVYITILLMFQTSSQNIGQFLVFQILESQIFYFFQNIPTASLTSTSKIYFSNLVSLILQNFTFFQFGGTNSISTIDLGNAYHGVSSDYNIYVVGILMSVANFAPAIYWSMLPWSINYASIPAQVKLQTFIRSKLPAFTYHCIFGTCLMTACVVLRFHLFIWSVFSPKLCYFLGWNFVMGLLNGWLPELALLCALD
;
A
#
# COMPACT_ATOMS: atom_id res chain seq x y z
N MET A 1 -4.08 9.96 -38.00
CA MET A 1 -4.82 10.21 -36.74
C MET A 1 -4.49 11.64 -36.30
N ASN A 2 -5.49 12.46 -35.99
CA ASN A 2 -5.29 13.77 -35.44
C ASN A 2 -5.37 13.75 -33.90
N LEU A 3 -5.03 14.86 -33.24
CA LEU A 3 -5.02 14.96 -31.80
C LEU A 3 -6.40 14.61 -31.18
N LYS A 4 -7.49 15.11 -31.75
CA LYS A 4 -8.86 14.82 -31.26
C LYS A 4 -9.16 13.29 -31.27
N GLN A 5 -8.80 12.61 -32.36
CA GLN A 5 -8.99 11.16 -32.47
C GLN A 5 -8.15 10.41 -31.45
N PHE A 6 -6.91 10.84 -31.23
CA PHE A 6 -6.03 10.20 -30.24
C PHE A 6 -6.52 10.43 -28.81
N THR A 7 -6.98 11.64 -28.49
CA THR A 7 -7.60 11.95 -27.18
C THR A 7 -8.84 11.09 -26.95
N CYS A 8 -9.72 11.00 -27.95
CA CYS A 8 -10.93 10.17 -27.84
C CYS A 8 -10.58 8.70 -27.58
N LEU A 9 -9.57 8.18 -28.28
CA LEU A 9 -9.11 6.80 -28.08
C LEU A 9 -8.51 6.56 -26.69
N SER A 10 -7.76 7.52 -26.16
CA SER A 10 -7.18 7.45 -24.81
C SER A 10 -8.25 7.57 -23.72
N CYS A 11 -9.24 8.45 -23.90
CA CYS A 11 -10.38 8.55 -22.99
C CYS A 11 -11.22 7.27 -23.01
N ALA A 12 -11.44 6.69 -24.19
CA ALA A 12 -12.15 5.41 -24.32
C ALA A 12 -11.40 4.27 -23.63
N GLN A 13 -10.06 4.25 -23.71
CA GLN A 13 -9.22 3.29 -22.99
C GLN A 13 -9.40 3.41 -21.47
N LEU A 14 -9.29 4.61 -20.92
CA LEU A 14 -9.48 4.85 -19.48
C LEU A 14 -10.89 4.48 -19.02
N LEU A 15 -11.90 4.85 -19.81
CA LEU A 15 -13.28 4.48 -19.51
C LEU A 15 -13.48 2.97 -19.50
N ALA A 16 -12.91 2.25 -20.45
CA ALA A 16 -13.00 0.79 -20.48
C ALA A 16 -12.27 0.13 -19.28
N ILE A 17 -11.13 0.68 -18.84
CA ILE A 17 -10.45 0.21 -17.61
C ILE A 17 -11.34 0.46 -16.39
N LEU A 18 -11.91 1.64 -16.25
CA LEU A 18 -12.80 1.98 -15.12
C LEU A 18 -14.04 1.08 -15.09
N LEU A 19 -14.68 0.86 -16.24
CA LEU A 19 -15.83 -0.04 -16.35
C LEU A 19 -15.46 -1.47 -15.98
N PHE A 20 -14.28 -1.94 -16.40
CA PHE A 20 -13.79 -3.25 -16.04
C PHE A 20 -13.57 -3.37 -14.53
N ILE A 21 -12.89 -2.40 -13.91
CA ILE A 21 -12.67 -2.34 -12.46
C ILE A 21 -14.01 -2.35 -11.72
N PHE A 22 -14.96 -1.55 -12.15
CA PHE A 22 -16.29 -1.47 -11.53
C PHE A 22 -17.08 -2.79 -11.62
N ALA A 23 -16.89 -3.53 -12.72
CA ALA A 23 -17.53 -4.82 -12.91
C ALA A 23 -16.81 -5.97 -12.19
N PHE A 24 -15.49 -5.82 -12.02
CA PHE A 24 -14.62 -6.84 -11.43
C PHE A 24 -14.58 -6.77 -9.90
N PHE A 25 -14.76 -5.60 -9.31
CA PHE A 25 -14.89 -5.44 -7.85
C PHE A 25 -16.37 -5.40 -7.47
N PRO A 26 -16.97 -6.54 -7.16
CA PRO A 26 -18.38 -6.57 -6.79
C PRO A 26 -18.62 -5.86 -5.46
N ARG A 27 -19.70 -5.15 -5.37
CA ARG A 27 -20.24 -4.74 -4.08
C ARG A 27 -20.85 -5.96 -3.41
N LYS A 28 -20.40 -6.25 -2.19
CA LYS A 28 -20.98 -7.30 -1.38
C LYS A 28 -22.45 -6.93 -1.07
N ILE A 29 -23.35 -7.87 -1.27
CA ILE A 29 -24.73 -7.70 -0.79
C ILE A 29 -24.66 -7.88 0.72
N VAL A 30 -24.83 -6.80 1.45
CA VAL A 30 -24.88 -6.80 2.91
C VAL A 30 -26.35 -6.78 3.29
N LEU A 31 -26.76 -7.73 4.12
CA LEU A 31 -28.10 -7.75 4.69
C LEU A 31 -28.22 -6.58 5.67
N THR A 32 -29.23 -5.75 5.48
CA THR A 32 -29.55 -4.62 6.35
C THR A 32 -30.49 -5.06 7.48
N GLY A 33 -30.24 -4.52 8.66
CA GLY A 33 -31.03 -4.84 9.87
C GLY A 33 -30.16 -5.45 10.95
N ILE A 34 -30.76 -5.76 12.08
CA ILE A 34 -30.10 -6.26 13.29
C ILE A 34 -30.68 -7.62 13.62
N SER A 35 -29.83 -8.59 13.89
CA SER A 35 -30.22 -9.91 14.40
C SER A 35 -31.00 -9.73 15.73
N LYS A 36 -32.09 -10.44 15.86
CA LYS A 36 -32.92 -10.44 17.08
C LYS A 36 -33.14 -11.87 17.53
N GLN A 37 -33.01 -12.08 18.82
CA GLN A 37 -33.44 -13.31 19.48
C GLN A 37 -34.90 -13.21 19.95
N ASP A 38 -35.48 -14.37 20.21
CA ASP A 38 -36.78 -14.43 20.90
C ASP A 38 -36.61 -13.77 22.28
N PRO A 39 -37.53 -12.83 22.69
CA PRO A 39 -37.40 -12.11 23.96
C PRO A 39 -37.32 -12.98 25.21
N ASP A 40 -37.89 -14.19 25.17
CA ASP A 40 -37.81 -15.13 26.30
C ASP A 40 -36.46 -15.87 26.33
N GLN A 41 -35.92 -16.25 25.19
CA GLN A 41 -34.57 -16.82 25.09
C GLN A 41 -33.47 -15.77 25.39
N ASP A 42 -33.68 -14.54 24.99
CA ASP A 42 -32.73 -13.44 25.24
C ASP A 42 -32.55 -13.19 26.74
N ARG A 43 -33.65 -13.21 27.54
CA ARG A 43 -33.57 -13.04 28.99
C ARG A 43 -32.82 -14.15 29.69
N ASP A 44 -32.96 -15.39 29.27
CA ASP A 44 -32.31 -16.55 29.87
C ASP A 44 -30.79 -16.57 29.50
N LEU A 45 -30.44 -16.28 28.26
CA LEU A 45 -29.05 -16.18 27.80
C LEU A 45 -28.29 -15.01 28.43
N GLN A 46 -28.97 -13.87 28.62
CA GLN A 46 -28.38 -12.71 29.32
C GLN A 46 -28.16 -13.00 30.81
N ARG A 47 -28.98 -13.84 31.43
CA ARG A 47 -28.85 -14.20 32.84
C ARG A 47 -27.71 -15.17 33.10
N ASP A 48 -27.49 -16.09 32.16
CA ASP A 48 -26.50 -17.18 32.31
C ASP A 48 -25.23 -16.94 31.47
N ARG A 49 -25.00 -15.69 31.02
CA ARG A 49 -23.81 -15.34 30.21
C ARG A 49 -22.51 -15.54 31.00
N PRO A 50 -21.46 -16.12 30.37
CA PRO A 50 -20.21 -16.38 31.04
C PRO A 50 -19.45 -15.13 31.51
N PHE A 51 -19.55 -14.03 30.76
CA PHE A 51 -18.85 -12.78 31.06
C PHE A 51 -19.83 -11.59 31.06
N GLN A 52 -19.49 -10.58 31.87
CA GLN A 52 -20.28 -9.36 32.01
C GLN A 52 -19.57 -8.15 31.41
N LYS A 53 -18.23 -8.08 31.47
CA LYS A 53 -17.43 -6.99 30.94
C LYS A 53 -16.46 -7.49 29.87
N LEU A 54 -16.22 -6.64 28.86
CA LEU A 54 -15.26 -6.88 27.79
C LEU A 54 -14.22 -5.76 27.73
N VAL A 55 -12.93 -6.12 27.82
CA VAL A 55 -11.83 -5.24 27.46
C VAL A 55 -11.26 -5.74 26.12
N PHE A 56 -11.50 -5.01 25.06
CA PHE A 56 -11.11 -5.35 23.71
C PHE A 56 -9.86 -4.54 23.31
N VAL A 57 -8.71 -5.19 23.35
CA VAL A 57 -7.40 -4.54 23.12
C VAL A 57 -6.90 -4.91 21.74
N ILE A 58 -6.77 -3.93 20.87
CA ILE A 58 -6.12 -4.10 19.57
C ILE A 58 -4.71 -3.50 19.67
N ILE A 59 -3.72 -4.29 19.29
CA ILE A 59 -2.37 -3.82 19.05
C ILE A 59 -2.13 -3.96 17.56
N ASP A 60 -2.16 -2.84 16.85
CA ASP A 60 -2.07 -2.78 15.39
C ASP A 60 -0.82 -3.52 14.89
N ALA A 61 -1.01 -4.35 13.86
CA ALA A 61 0.01 -5.21 13.28
C ALA A 61 0.68 -6.21 14.24
N LEU A 62 0.03 -6.61 15.35
CA LEU A 62 0.53 -7.61 16.29
C LEU A 62 0.61 -8.99 15.62
N ARG A 63 1.77 -9.34 15.12
CA ARG A 63 2.04 -10.62 14.49
C ARG A 63 2.13 -11.73 15.53
N SER A 64 1.75 -12.95 15.18
CA SER A 64 1.67 -14.10 16.10
C SER A 64 3.00 -14.44 16.79
N ASP A 65 4.14 -14.31 16.08
CA ASP A 65 5.46 -14.53 16.67
C ASP A 65 5.85 -13.47 17.71
N PHE A 66 5.39 -12.23 17.54
CA PHE A 66 5.62 -11.17 18.54
C PHE A 66 4.98 -11.53 19.88
N LEU A 67 3.86 -12.25 19.85
CA LEU A 67 3.14 -12.63 21.04
C LEU A 67 3.63 -13.97 21.64
N PHE A 68 3.96 -14.95 20.78
CA PHE A 68 4.15 -16.34 21.21
C PHE A 68 5.57 -16.91 21.06
N ASP A 69 6.42 -16.36 20.17
CA ASP A 69 7.77 -16.89 20.00
C ASP A 69 8.69 -16.41 21.12
N SER A 70 9.22 -17.36 21.90
CA SER A 70 10.10 -17.03 23.04
C SER A 70 11.44 -16.38 22.68
N GLN A 71 11.86 -16.43 21.42
CA GLN A 71 13.09 -15.78 20.96
C GLN A 71 12.86 -14.34 20.53
N ILE A 72 11.62 -14.01 20.16
CA ILE A 72 11.23 -12.72 19.58
C ILE A 72 10.31 -11.94 20.52
N SER A 73 9.39 -12.66 21.18
CA SER A 73 8.43 -12.09 22.11
C SER A 73 9.08 -11.59 23.39
N HIS A 74 8.63 -10.42 23.83
CA HIS A 74 8.96 -9.88 25.15
C HIS A 74 7.70 -9.66 26.01
N PHE A 75 6.62 -10.40 25.71
CA PHE A 75 5.36 -10.44 26.46
C PHE A 75 5.46 -11.47 27.59
N ASN A 76 6.28 -11.19 28.61
CA ASN A 76 6.59 -12.14 29.69
C ASN A 76 5.37 -12.50 30.55
N ASN A 77 4.48 -11.53 30.82
CA ASN A 77 3.26 -11.78 31.58
C ASN A 77 2.28 -12.65 30.77
N VAL A 78 2.15 -12.42 29.46
CA VAL A 78 1.34 -13.26 28.58
C VAL A 78 1.81 -14.71 28.63
N HIS A 79 3.11 -14.95 28.56
CA HIS A 79 3.67 -16.31 28.66
C HIS A 79 3.38 -16.95 30.02
N GLN A 80 3.40 -16.18 31.10
CA GLN A 80 3.02 -16.65 32.41
C GLN A 80 1.55 -17.08 32.46
N TRP A 81 0.62 -16.25 31.96
CA TRP A 81 -0.81 -16.53 31.96
C TRP A 81 -1.19 -17.72 31.07
N LEU A 82 -0.51 -17.89 29.94
CA LEU A 82 -0.63 -19.10 29.12
C LEU A 82 -0.20 -20.35 29.91
N ASN A 83 0.85 -20.28 30.70
CA ASN A 83 1.33 -21.40 31.55
C ASN A 83 0.38 -21.69 32.72
N THR A 84 -0.27 -20.68 33.31
CA THR A 84 -1.23 -20.88 34.40
C THR A 84 -2.61 -21.32 33.92
N GLY A 85 -2.92 -21.08 32.62
CA GLY A 85 -4.21 -21.35 32.00
C GLY A 85 -5.23 -20.21 32.13
N GLU A 86 -4.82 -19.07 32.69
CA GLU A 86 -5.61 -17.84 32.74
C GLU A 86 -5.76 -17.19 31.37
N ALA A 87 -4.86 -17.53 30.43
CA ALA A 87 -4.93 -17.08 29.05
C ALA A 87 -5.03 -18.25 28.08
N TRP A 88 -5.81 -18.06 26.99
CA TRP A 88 -5.89 -18.95 25.84
C TRP A 88 -5.45 -18.18 24.58
N GLY A 89 -4.43 -18.70 23.90
CA GLY A 89 -3.80 -18.07 22.75
C GLY A 89 -4.11 -18.79 21.44
N TYR A 90 -4.18 -18.03 20.35
CA TYR A 90 -4.41 -18.52 19.00
C TYR A 90 -3.63 -17.69 17.98
N THR A 91 -3.32 -18.27 16.83
CA THR A 91 -3.00 -17.48 15.64
C THR A 91 -4.29 -17.17 14.90
N SER A 92 -4.69 -15.90 14.80
CA SER A 92 -5.87 -15.51 14.04
C SER A 92 -5.51 -15.23 12.59
N PHE A 93 -6.14 -15.93 11.65
CA PHE A 93 -5.92 -15.73 10.22
C PHE A 93 -6.69 -14.51 9.73
N ALA A 94 -5.94 -13.43 9.47
CA ALA A 94 -6.46 -12.21 8.89
C ALA A 94 -6.59 -12.35 7.37
N ASN A 95 -7.82 -12.53 6.87
CA ASN A 95 -8.06 -12.64 5.43
C ASN A 95 -7.67 -11.35 4.71
N PRO A 96 -6.92 -11.41 3.58
CA PRO A 96 -6.58 -10.22 2.80
C PRO A 96 -7.84 -9.45 2.31
N PRO A 97 -7.76 -8.12 2.21
CA PRO A 97 -6.60 -7.26 2.44
C PRO A 97 -6.30 -7.04 3.94
N THR A 98 -5.04 -7.12 4.31
CA THR A 98 -4.52 -6.96 5.67
C THR A 98 -4.25 -5.48 5.96
N VAL A 99 -5.30 -4.69 6.04
CA VAL A 99 -5.30 -3.24 6.28
C VAL A 99 -6.31 -2.94 7.38
N THR A 100 -6.00 -2.03 8.28
CA THR A 100 -6.74 -1.73 9.50
C THR A 100 -8.25 -1.58 9.28
N LEU A 101 -8.72 -0.68 8.39
CA LEU A 101 -10.16 -0.43 8.22
C LEU A 101 -10.95 -1.67 7.74
N PRO A 102 -10.56 -2.40 6.67
CA PRO A 102 -11.21 -3.65 6.28
C PRO A 102 -11.17 -4.71 7.39
N ARG A 103 -10.10 -4.75 8.17
CA ARG A 103 -9.98 -5.72 9.27
C ARG A 103 -10.89 -5.35 10.44
N LEU A 104 -10.95 -4.06 10.84
CA LEU A 104 -11.89 -3.59 11.85
C LEU A 104 -13.35 -3.92 11.48
N LYS A 105 -13.72 -3.74 10.20
CA LYS A 105 -15.03 -4.21 9.72
C LYS A 105 -15.22 -5.70 9.96
N SER A 106 -14.22 -6.52 9.64
CA SER A 106 -14.32 -7.98 9.78
C SER A 106 -14.42 -8.43 11.23
N ILE A 107 -13.61 -7.90 12.13
CA ILE A 107 -13.60 -8.27 13.55
C ILE A 107 -14.82 -7.70 14.33
N THR A 108 -15.56 -6.78 13.74
CA THR A 108 -16.75 -6.22 14.36
C THR A 108 -18.05 -6.83 13.82
N THR A 109 -18.11 -7.13 12.53
CA THR A 109 -19.31 -7.68 11.87
C THR A 109 -19.24 -9.20 11.62
N GLY A 110 -18.06 -9.83 11.68
CA GLY A 110 -17.83 -11.23 11.31
C GLY A 110 -17.88 -11.48 9.81
N SER A 111 -17.95 -10.42 9.00
CA SER A 111 -18.00 -10.54 7.54
C SER A 111 -16.60 -10.50 6.92
N THR A 112 -16.41 -11.19 5.79
CA THR A 112 -15.17 -11.11 5.04
C THR A 112 -15.00 -9.71 4.42
N PRO A 113 -13.79 -9.10 4.44
CA PRO A 113 -13.56 -7.78 3.87
C PRO A 113 -13.73 -7.81 2.34
N SER A 114 -14.05 -6.66 1.74
CA SER A 114 -14.06 -6.48 0.29
C SER A 114 -12.87 -5.65 -0.18
N PHE A 115 -12.44 -5.85 -1.43
CA PHE A 115 -11.36 -5.03 -1.99
C PHE A 115 -11.77 -3.56 -2.16
N ILE A 116 -13.07 -3.29 -2.31
CA ILE A 116 -13.61 -1.91 -2.34
C ILE A 116 -13.35 -1.21 -1.01
N ASP A 117 -13.46 -1.91 0.12
CA ASP A 117 -13.17 -1.33 1.44
C ASP A 117 -11.74 -0.81 1.53
N LEU A 118 -10.78 -1.50 0.88
CA LEU A 118 -9.40 -1.02 0.78
C LEU A 118 -9.29 0.28 -0.03
N LEU A 119 -9.96 0.38 -1.17
CA LEU A 119 -9.95 1.60 -1.98
C LEU A 119 -10.61 2.77 -1.27
N LEU A 120 -11.69 2.52 -0.53
CA LEU A 120 -12.40 3.51 0.25
C LEU A 120 -11.59 3.97 1.48
N ASN A 121 -10.80 3.07 2.08
CA ASN A 121 -9.87 3.44 3.14
C ASN A 121 -8.86 4.51 2.67
N VAL A 122 -8.28 4.32 1.49
CA VAL A 122 -7.36 5.30 0.89
C VAL A 122 -8.09 6.61 0.56
N ALA A 123 -9.36 6.53 0.15
CA ALA A 123 -10.17 7.70 -0.18
C ALA A 123 -10.70 8.46 1.03
N GLN A 124 -10.68 7.88 2.24
CA GLN A 124 -11.24 8.45 3.48
C GLN A 124 -12.66 9.01 3.35
N ASP A 125 -13.48 8.35 2.53
CA ASP A 125 -14.86 8.78 2.30
C ASP A 125 -15.71 8.33 3.49
N ILE A 126 -16.01 9.26 4.41
CA ILE A 126 -16.67 9.00 5.70
C ILE A 126 -18.06 8.41 5.49
N ASP A 127 -18.80 8.95 4.52
CA ASP A 127 -20.20 8.54 4.29
C ASP A 127 -20.33 7.11 3.73
N SER A 128 -19.30 6.59 3.08
CA SER A 128 -19.32 5.25 2.47
C SER A 128 -18.86 4.13 3.40
N ASN A 129 -18.25 4.45 4.53
CA ASN A 129 -17.68 3.50 5.49
C ASN A 129 -18.52 3.34 6.77
N ASP A 130 -19.55 4.16 6.95
CA ASP A 130 -20.40 4.10 8.12
C ASP A 130 -21.12 2.74 8.27
N LEU A 131 -20.90 2.09 9.41
CA LEU A 131 -21.50 0.81 9.78
C LEU A 131 -22.73 0.97 10.68
N SER A 132 -23.29 2.17 10.82
CA SER A 132 -24.46 2.42 11.69
C SER A 132 -25.70 1.58 11.34
N GLU A 133 -25.83 1.21 10.05
CA GLU A 133 -26.92 0.36 9.56
C GLU A 133 -26.54 -1.14 9.47
N HIS A 134 -25.28 -1.48 9.80
CA HIS A 134 -24.75 -2.83 9.70
C HIS A 134 -24.69 -3.50 11.07
N ASP A 135 -25.26 -4.69 11.18
CA ASP A 135 -25.20 -5.47 12.41
C ASP A 135 -23.75 -5.84 12.79
N SER A 136 -23.39 -5.57 14.04
CA SER A 136 -22.08 -5.82 14.62
C SER A 136 -22.22 -6.13 16.11
N TRP A 137 -21.19 -6.78 16.70
CA TRP A 137 -21.23 -7.01 18.14
C TRP A 137 -21.30 -5.69 18.94
N LEU A 138 -20.72 -4.58 18.45
CA LEU A 138 -20.91 -3.28 19.09
C LEU A 138 -22.38 -2.87 19.13
N GLN A 139 -23.06 -2.99 17.99
CA GLN A 139 -24.46 -2.63 17.90
C GLN A 139 -25.34 -3.52 18.78
N GLN A 140 -24.98 -4.81 18.90
CA GLN A 140 -25.66 -5.73 19.81
C GLN A 140 -25.47 -5.30 21.28
N PHE A 141 -24.28 -4.88 21.72
CA PHE A 141 -24.08 -4.31 23.05
C PHE A 141 -24.92 -3.06 23.29
N ILE A 142 -24.97 -2.14 22.32
CA ILE A 142 -25.82 -0.93 22.41
C ILE A 142 -27.33 -1.29 22.54
N GLN A 143 -27.79 -2.29 21.78
CA GLN A 143 -29.20 -2.77 21.87
C GLN A 143 -29.55 -3.32 23.26
N HIS A 144 -28.57 -3.89 23.96
CA HIS A 144 -28.71 -4.40 25.33
C HIS A 144 -28.42 -3.34 26.41
N ASN A 145 -28.34 -2.05 26.03
CA ASN A 145 -28.06 -0.91 26.89
C ASN A 145 -26.72 -0.96 27.61
N ASN A 146 -25.71 -1.64 27.01
CA ASN A 146 -24.36 -1.64 27.54
C ASN A 146 -23.62 -0.35 27.16
N THR A 147 -22.77 0.11 28.07
CA THR A 147 -21.98 1.33 27.93
C THR A 147 -20.63 1.01 27.32
N ILE A 148 -20.27 1.69 26.21
CA ILE A 148 -19.02 1.45 25.49
C ILE A 148 -18.09 2.65 25.63
N ARG A 149 -16.82 2.40 25.97
CA ARG A 149 -15.72 3.38 25.97
C ARG A 149 -14.69 3.04 24.92
N PHE A 150 -14.20 4.07 24.25
CA PHE A 150 -13.22 3.91 23.18
C PHE A 150 -12.04 4.85 23.35
N MET A 151 -10.82 4.32 23.15
CA MET A 151 -9.55 5.06 23.16
C MET A 151 -8.61 4.48 22.11
N GLY A 152 -8.15 5.29 21.17
CA GLY A 152 -7.20 4.85 20.14
C GLY A 152 -7.48 5.33 18.73
N ASP A 153 -7.19 4.52 17.72
CA ASP A 153 -7.24 4.89 16.30
C ASP A 153 -8.59 5.54 15.90
N ASP A 154 -8.52 6.72 15.32
CA ASP A 154 -9.68 7.48 14.86
C ASP A 154 -10.51 6.76 13.76
N THR A 155 -9.99 5.68 13.18
CA THR A 155 -10.70 4.81 12.24
C THR A 155 -12.00 4.24 12.83
N TRP A 156 -12.07 4.05 14.14
CA TRP A 156 -13.30 3.61 14.80
C TRP A 156 -14.44 4.62 14.66
N LEU A 157 -14.14 5.92 14.75
CA LEU A 157 -15.14 6.98 14.59
C LEU A 157 -15.52 7.24 13.12
N LYS A 158 -14.77 6.70 12.18
CA LYS A 158 -15.13 6.65 10.75
C LYS A 158 -16.06 5.48 10.43
N LEU A 159 -16.00 4.42 11.24
CA LEU A 159 -16.83 3.21 11.09
C LEU A 159 -18.11 3.27 11.89
N PHE A 160 -18.08 3.84 13.08
CA PHE A 160 -19.19 3.82 14.02
C PHE A 160 -19.56 5.24 14.49
N PRO A 161 -20.87 5.52 14.70
CA PRO A 161 -21.30 6.82 15.18
C PRO A 161 -20.72 7.16 16.55
N GLN A 162 -20.17 8.36 16.70
CA GLN A 162 -19.57 8.82 17.96
C GLN A 162 -20.51 8.71 19.15
N GLN A 163 -21.81 8.85 18.94
CA GLN A 163 -22.85 8.74 19.98
C GLN A 163 -23.01 7.32 20.57
N TRP A 164 -22.38 6.30 19.98
CA TRP A 164 -22.37 4.95 20.53
C TRP A 164 -21.37 4.79 21.68
N PHE A 165 -20.45 5.73 21.82
CA PHE A 165 -19.43 5.73 22.84
C PHE A 165 -19.78 6.76 23.94
N ASP A 166 -19.89 6.29 25.20
CA ASP A 166 -20.04 7.14 26.38
C ASP A 166 -18.81 8.05 26.58
N PHE A 167 -17.65 7.49 26.28
CA PHE A 167 -16.37 8.20 26.22
C PHE A 167 -15.59 7.79 25.00
N ALA A 168 -15.06 8.76 24.24
CA ALA A 168 -14.19 8.54 23.07
C ALA A 168 -13.00 9.50 23.09
N ASP A 169 -11.79 8.95 23.04
CA ASP A 169 -10.54 9.72 22.88
C ASP A 169 -9.77 9.20 21.65
N PRO A 170 -10.06 9.75 20.45
CA PRO A 170 -9.45 9.29 19.20
C PRO A 170 -8.03 9.78 19.06
N THR A 171 -7.16 8.95 18.50
CA THR A 171 -5.77 9.25 18.14
C THR A 171 -5.59 9.12 16.63
N HIS A 172 -4.93 10.10 16.01
CA HIS A 172 -4.69 10.08 14.56
C HIS A 172 -3.60 9.08 14.18
N SER A 173 -3.93 8.16 13.26
CA SER A 173 -3.08 7.04 12.84
C SER A 173 -2.04 7.36 11.76
N PHE A 174 -2.14 8.51 11.08
CA PHE A 174 -1.33 8.77 9.88
C PHE A 174 0.09 9.30 10.13
N PHE A 175 0.46 9.60 11.36
CA PHE A 175 1.80 10.10 11.67
C PHE A 175 2.71 8.95 12.13
N VAL A 176 3.09 8.06 11.22
CA VAL A 176 3.90 6.85 11.48
C VAL A 176 5.29 7.11 12.10
N SER A 177 5.72 8.36 12.22
CA SER A 177 6.96 8.69 12.92
C SER A 177 6.80 8.74 14.45
N ASP A 178 5.58 8.84 14.94
CA ASP A 178 5.25 8.83 16.37
C ASP A 178 4.77 7.43 16.78
N PHE A 179 5.58 6.72 17.51
CA PHE A 179 5.25 5.42 18.09
C PHE A 179 5.22 5.41 19.63
N THR A 180 5.32 6.58 20.23
CA THR A 180 5.30 6.75 21.70
C THR A 180 4.09 7.56 22.17
N GLN A 181 3.88 8.75 21.62
CA GLN A 181 2.75 9.60 22.03
C GLN A 181 1.41 9.03 21.60
N VAL A 182 1.36 8.40 20.43
CA VAL A 182 0.16 7.74 19.91
C VAL A 182 -0.40 6.72 20.89
N ASP A 183 0.47 5.92 21.53
CA ASP A 183 0.08 4.93 22.53
C ASP A 183 -0.13 5.54 23.91
N ASN A 184 0.67 6.55 24.28
CA ASN A 184 0.48 7.30 25.53
C ASN A 184 -0.88 7.98 25.59
N ASN A 185 -1.43 8.41 24.45
CA ASN A 185 -2.77 8.99 24.38
C ASN A 185 -3.87 7.98 24.80
N VAL A 186 -3.66 6.70 24.54
CA VAL A 186 -4.55 5.63 25.02
C VAL A 186 -4.30 5.37 26.49
N THR A 187 -3.04 5.08 26.86
CA THR A 187 -2.63 4.65 28.19
C THR A 187 -2.95 5.69 29.28
N ARG A 188 -2.84 6.99 29.00
CA ARG A 188 -3.17 8.06 29.96
C ARG A 188 -4.60 8.00 30.51
N ASN A 189 -5.51 7.39 29.76
CA ASN A 189 -6.92 7.30 30.13
C ASN A 189 -7.21 6.11 31.05
N LEU A 190 -6.33 5.09 31.12
CA LEU A 190 -6.57 3.88 31.89
C LEU A 190 -6.86 4.19 33.38
N PRO A 191 -6.04 4.96 34.12
CA PRO A 191 -6.28 5.18 35.55
C PRO A 191 -7.60 5.90 35.81
N GLY A 192 -7.91 6.93 35.02
CA GLY A 192 -9.08 7.80 35.26
C GLY A 192 -10.36 7.23 34.69
N LYS A 193 -10.31 6.82 33.42
CA LYS A 193 -11.53 6.46 32.67
C LYS A 193 -11.84 4.98 32.66
N LEU A 194 -10.86 4.13 32.89
CA LEU A 194 -11.09 2.69 32.93
C LEU A 194 -11.15 2.20 34.38
N PHE A 195 -10.14 2.46 35.20
CA PHE A 195 -9.98 1.89 36.53
C PHE A 195 -10.86 2.60 37.58
N GLN A 196 -10.74 3.92 37.74
CA GLN A 196 -11.56 4.64 38.74
C GLN A 196 -13.05 4.63 38.45
N GLU A 197 -13.42 4.52 37.18
CA GLU A 197 -14.83 4.49 36.75
C GLU A 197 -15.30 3.06 36.38
N TRP A 198 -14.76 2.02 37.04
CA TRP A 198 -14.96 0.60 36.68
C TRP A 198 -16.45 0.21 36.54
N ALA A 199 -17.29 0.66 37.46
CA ALA A 199 -18.70 0.33 37.44
C ALA A 199 -19.56 1.12 36.40
N GLN A 200 -18.94 2.04 35.63
CA GLN A 200 -19.67 2.92 34.72
C GLN A 200 -19.63 2.48 33.26
N TRP A 201 -18.91 1.41 32.93
CA TRP A 201 -18.78 0.90 31.59
C TRP A 201 -18.88 -0.62 31.56
N ASP A 202 -19.34 -1.18 30.43
CA ASP A 202 -19.42 -2.62 30.19
C ASP A 202 -18.41 -3.09 29.16
N VAL A 203 -18.10 -2.24 28.17
CA VAL A 203 -17.15 -2.55 27.10
C VAL A 203 -16.10 -1.43 27.01
N ALA A 204 -14.84 -1.80 27.02
CA ALA A 204 -13.72 -0.90 26.75
C ALA A 204 -12.96 -1.35 25.51
N ILE A 205 -12.80 -0.45 24.53
CA ILE A 205 -12.04 -0.68 23.30
C ILE A 205 -10.79 0.17 23.35
N LEU A 206 -9.64 -0.49 23.31
CA LEU A 206 -8.32 0.13 23.31
C LEU A 206 -7.59 -0.23 22.04
N HIS A 207 -7.15 0.74 21.24
CA HIS A 207 -6.45 0.50 19.99
C HIS A 207 -5.11 1.22 19.95
N TYR A 208 -4.02 0.45 20.06
CA TYR A 208 -2.63 0.89 20.09
C TYR A 208 -2.01 0.80 18.69
N LEU A 209 -1.33 1.84 18.24
CA LEU A 209 -0.79 1.98 16.88
C LEU A 209 0.75 1.90 16.84
N GLY A 210 1.42 2.06 17.97
CA GLY A 210 2.87 2.27 18.01
C GLY A 210 3.69 1.11 17.47
N LEU A 211 3.21 -0.13 17.58
CA LEU A 211 3.90 -1.31 17.06
C LEU A 211 3.91 -1.31 15.52
N ASP A 212 2.77 -1.01 14.88
CA ASP A 212 2.67 -0.86 13.44
C ASP A 212 3.55 0.29 12.92
N HIS A 213 3.53 1.43 13.59
CA HIS A 213 4.37 2.58 13.25
C HIS A 213 5.87 2.25 13.28
N ILE A 214 6.33 1.46 14.26
CA ILE A 214 7.71 0.95 14.29
C ILE A 214 7.97 0.03 13.10
N GLY A 215 7.02 -0.87 12.80
CA GLY A 215 7.09 -1.75 11.63
C GLY A 215 7.33 -0.96 10.34
N HIS A 216 6.49 0.00 10.05
CA HIS A 216 6.58 0.84 8.85
C HIS A 216 7.88 1.63 8.75
N LYS A 217 8.42 2.07 9.87
CA LYS A 217 9.62 2.91 9.89
C LYS A 217 10.92 2.12 9.85
N ASP A 218 11.04 1.09 10.67
CA ASP A 218 12.32 0.42 10.97
C ASP A 218 12.24 -1.13 10.80
N GLY A 219 11.05 -1.65 10.49
CA GLY A 219 10.82 -3.09 10.28
C GLY A 219 10.60 -3.90 11.56
N PRO A 220 10.19 -5.18 11.43
CA PRO A 220 9.80 -6.04 12.55
C PRO A 220 10.97 -6.41 13.50
N HIS A 221 12.19 -6.32 13.03
CA HIS A 221 13.40 -6.61 13.82
C HIS A 221 14.08 -5.36 14.36
N SER A 222 13.36 -4.24 14.42
CA SER A 222 13.84 -2.99 14.96
C SER A 222 14.20 -3.11 16.44
N LYS A 223 15.23 -2.37 16.85
CA LYS A 223 15.59 -2.24 18.27
C LYS A 223 14.47 -1.65 19.13
N PHE A 224 13.53 -0.93 18.53
CA PHE A 224 12.38 -0.33 19.22
C PHE A 224 11.26 -1.35 19.48
N MET A 225 11.20 -2.47 18.72
CA MET A 225 10.19 -3.52 18.91
C MET A 225 10.27 -4.15 20.30
N THR A 226 11.46 -4.48 20.78
CA THR A 226 11.65 -5.05 22.13
C THR A 226 11.04 -4.18 23.22
N ALA A 227 11.32 -2.87 23.18
CA ALA A 227 10.77 -1.92 24.16
C ALA A 227 9.25 -1.81 24.03
N LYS A 228 8.72 -1.84 22.81
CA LYS A 228 7.28 -1.76 22.54
C LYS A 228 6.55 -3.03 23.03
N HIS A 229 7.11 -4.23 22.82
CA HIS A 229 6.54 -5.45 23.39
C HIS A 229 6.46 -5.39 24.90
N GLN A 230 7.52 -4.92 25.57
CA GLN A 230 7.55 -4.77 27.05
C GLN A 230 6.54 -3.72 27.53
N GLU A 231 6.37 -2.63 26.79
CA GLU A 231 5.37 -1.61 27.06
C GLU A 231 3.96 -2.18 27.00
N MET A 232 3.62 -2.87 25.91
CA MET A 232 2.32 -3.50 25.75
C MET A 232 2.06 -4.59 26.81
N ASP A 233 3.03 -5.44 27.10
CA ASP A 233 2.94 -6.45 28.17
C ASP A 233 2.68 -5.82 29.55
N SER A 234 3.32 -4.70 29.84
CA SER A 234 3.10 -3.94 31.10
C SER A 234 1.70 -3.32 31.18
N ILE A 235 1.18 -2.84 30.05
CA ILE A 235 -0.18 -2.30 29.95
C ILE A 235 -1.19 -3.43 30.16
N LEU A 236 -1.03 -4.56 29.48
CA LEU A 236 -1.89 -5.73 29.67
C LEU A 236 -1.87 -6.20 31.12
N LYS A 237 -0.68 -6.19 31.75
CA LYS A 237 -0.56 -6.51 33.17
C LYS A 237 -1.36 -5.56 34.05
N SER A 238 -1.27 -4.25 33.83
CA SER A 238 -2.01 -3.26 34.62
C SER A 238 -3.53 -3.42 34.48
N ILE A 239 -4.01 -3.77 33.28
CA ILE A 239 -5.44 -4.05 33.03
C ILE A 239 -5.84 -5.35 33.74
N TYR A 240 -5.01 -6.38 33.69
CA TYR A 240 -5.30 -7.67 34.34
C TYR A 240 -5.26 -7.58 35.86
N ASP A 241 -4.32 -6.82 36.43
CA ASP A 241 -4.25 -6.57 37.88
C ASP A 241 -5.55 -5.88 38.37
N GLU A 242 -6.10 -4.92 37.58
CA GLU A 242 -7.38 -4.28 37.90
C GLU A 242 -8.56 -5.27 37.81
N VAL A 243 -8.56 -6.18 36.82
CA VAL A 243 -9.57 -7.25 36.73
C VAL A 243 -9.54 -8.14 37.97
N LEU A 244 -8.35 -8.45 38.50
CA LEU A 244 -8.20 -9.25 39.72
C LEU A 244 -8.73 -8.53 40.97
N GLU A 245 -8.63 -7.18 41.02
CA GLU A 245 -9.18 -6.39 42.11
C GLU A 245 -10.73 -6.42 42.13
N HIS A 246 -11.37 -6.69 40.97
CA HIS A 246 -12.82 -6.70 40.78
C HIS A 246 -13.38 -8.11 40.45
N GLU A 247 -12.58 -9.20 40.64
CA GLU A 247 -12.98 -10.57 40.27
C GLU A 247 -14.26 -11.04 40.96
N ASP A 248 -14.54 -10.58 42.17
CA ASP A 248 -15.75 -10.95 42.95
C ASP A 248 -17.02 -10.21 42.46
N ASP A 249 -16.83 -9.08 41.76
CA ASP A 249 -17.96 -8.22 41.36
C ASP A 249 -18.41 -8.49 39.90
N ASP A 250 -17.46 -8.71 38.98
CA ASP A 250 -17.74 -8.81 37.57
C ASP A 250 -16.81 -9.81 36.82
N ASP A 251 -17.40 -10.80 36.17
CA ASP A 251 -16.67 -11.69 35.25
C ASP A 251 -16.19 -10.92 34.01
N THR A 252 -14.92 -10.56 33.96
CA THR A 252 -14.32 -9.77 32.87
C THR A 252 -13.51 -10.64 31.91
N LEU A 253 -13.74 -10.44 30.62
CA LEU A 253 -12.93 -11.01 29.53
C LEU A 253 -12.06 -9.93 28.89
N ILE A 254 -10.75 -10.16 28.82
CA ILE A 254 -9.82 -9.37 28.05
C ILE A 254 -9.55 -10.12 26.75
N CYS A 255 -9.83 -9.49 25.61
CA CYS A 255 -9.51 -10.02 24.27
C CYS A 255 -8.42 -9.14 23.66
N VAL A 256 -7.23 -9.68 23.47
CA VAL A 256 -6.08 -9.00 22.88
C VAL A 256 -5.84 -9.59 21.49
N LEU A 257 -5.78 -8.72 20.49
CA LEU A 257 -5.56 -9.18 19.11
C LEU A 257 -4.78 -8.17 18.27
N GLY A 258 -4.10 -8.70 17.24
CA GLY A 258 -3.71 -7.89 16.09
C GLY A 258 -4.86 -7.82 15.08
N ASP A 259 -5.10 -6.67 14.52
CA ASP A 259 -6.03 -6.56 13.39
C ASP A 259 -5.47 -7.25 12.15
N HIS A 260 -4.15 -7.19 11.96
CA HIS A 260 -3.32 -7.94 11.01
C HIS A 260 -1.91 -8.15 11.58
N GLY A 261 -1.04 -8.76 10.81
CA GLY A 261 0.40 -8.80 11.08
C GLY A 261 1.17 -7.92 10.10
N MET A 262 2.48 -8.13 10.01
CA MET A 262 3.36 -7.43 9.07
C MET A 262 4.35 -8.40 8.42
N ASN A 263 4.82 -8.04 7.22
CA ASN A 263 5.88 -8.80 6.55
C ASN A 263 7.27 -8.45 7.12
N GLU A 264 8.32 -9.10 6.60
CA GLU A 264 9.71 -8.92 7.06
C GLU A 264 10.28 -7.50 6.79
N LEU A 265 9.51 -6.64 6.14
CA LEU A 265 9.85 -5.22 5.91
C LEU A 265 9.04 -4.27 6.80
N GLY A 266 8.14 -4.81 7.63
CA GLY A 266 7.23 -4.01 8.43
C GLY A 266 6.06 -3.42 7.66
N ASN A 267 5.78 -3.90 6.44
CA ASN A 267 4.63 -3.48 5.66
C ASN A 267 3.49 -4.52 5.78
N HIS A 268 2.28 -4.08 5.47
CA HIS A 268 1.07 -4.90 5.48
C HIS A 268 0.16 -4.54 4.29
N GLY A 269 -1.00 -5.17 4.15
CA GLY A 269 -1.97 -4.95 3.07
C GLY A 269 -1.97 -6.04 2.00
N GLY A 270 -1.01 -6.97 2.06
CA GLY A 270 -0.88 -8.13 1.17
C GLY A 270 -1.44 -9.42 1.76
N SER A 271 -0.82 -10.54 1.38
CA SER A 271 -1.21 -11.90 1.78
C SER A 271 -0.01 -12.75 2.19
N SER A 272 1.11 -12.13 2.55
CA SER A 272 2.24 -12.90 3.06
C SER A 272 1.89 -13.55 4.40
N ALA A 273 2.57 -14.64 4.74
CA ALA A 273 2.29 -15.37 5.97
C ALA A 273 2.41 -14.48 7.22
N GLY A 274 3.39 -13.57 7.27
CA GLY A 274 3.54 -12.63 8.37
C GLY A 274 2.40 -11.59 8.45
N GLU A 275 1.84 -11.16 7.31
CA GLU A 275 0.73 -10.20 7.28
C GLU A 275 -0.60 -10.85 7.70
N THR A 276 -0.81 -12.12 7.36
CA THR A 276 -2.06 -12.84 7.64
C THR A 276 -2.10 -13.54 8.98
N SER A 277 -0.97 -13.73 9.67
CA SER A 277 -0.88 -14.43 10.95
C SER A 277 -0.82 -13.43 12.10
N ALA A 278 -1.97 -12.94 12.54
CA ALA A 278 -2.09 -12.04 13.69
C ALA A 278 -2.17 -12.82 15.01
N GLY A 279 -1.65 -12.25 16.08
CA GLY A 279 -1.78 -12.80 17.43
C GLY A 279 -3.20 -12.59 17.96
N LEU A 280 -3.71 -13.58 18.72
CA LEU A 280 -5.00 -13.50 19.41
C LEU A 280 -4.86 -14.15 20.78
N LEU A 281 -5.30 -13.46 21.82
CA LEU A 281 -5.27 -13.91 23.20
C LEU A 281 -6.58 -13.57 23.90
N PHE A 282 -7.17 -14.55 24.57
CA PHE A 282 -8.24 -14.33 25.52
C PHE A 282 -7.69 -14.54 26.93
N LEU A 283 -7.92 -13.61 27.83
CA LEU A 283 -7.39 -13.57 29.17
C LEU A 283 -8.47 -13.31 30.20
N SER A 284 -8.61 -14.20 31.18
CA SER A 284 -9.50 -14.01 32.32
C SER A 284 -9.12 -15.00 33.42
N PRO A 285 -9.22 -14.67 34.73
CA PRO A 285 -9.06 -15.62 35.83
C PRO A 285 -9.99 -16.82 35.72
N LYS A 286 -11.20 -16.58 35.19
CA LYS A 286 -12.20 -17.62 34.96
C LYS A 286 -11.77 -18.74 34.03
N LEU A 287 -10.91 -18.44 33.03
CA LEU A 287 -10.44 -19.46 32.08
C LEU A 287 -9.63 -20.55 32.72
N ALA A 288 -8.91 -20.27 33.81
CA ALA A 288 -8.13 -21.24 34.56
C ALA A 288 -8.96 -22.39 35.17
N GLN A 289 -10.29 -22.18 35.30
CA GLN A 289 -11.20 -23.20 35.85
C GLN A 289 -11.63 -24.25 34.81
N PHE A 290 -11.33 -24.03 33.53
CA PHE A 290 -11.75 -24.87 32.42
C PHE A 290 -10.56 -25.61 31.78
N ALA A 291 -10.86 -26.65 31.01
CA ALA A 291 -9.83 -27.38 30.27
C ALA A 291 -9.14 -26.47 29.26
N ARG A 292 -7.81 -26.46 29.27
CA ARG A 292 -7.01 -25.71 28.30
C ARG A 292 -7.24 -26.26 26.88
N PRO A 293 -7.15 -25.42 25.85
CA PRO A 293 -7.07 -25.86 24.45
C PRO A 293 -5.98 -26.94 24.28
N GLU A 294 -6.25 -27.97 23.50
CA GLU A 294 -5.35 -29.11 23.34
C GLU A 294 -3.95 -28.67 22.87
N SER A 295 -3.90 -27.65 21.98
CA SER A 295 -2.66 -27.04 21.51
C SER A 295 -1.82 -26.37 22.61
N GLN A 296 -2.39 -26.12 23.80
CA GLN A 296 -1.78 -25.38 24.91
C GLN A 296 -1.57 -26.23 26.17
N VAL A 297 -2.02 -27.48 26.18
CA VAL A 297 -1.88 -28.38 27.35
C VAL A 297 -0.41 -28.59 27.74
N ASN A 298 0.47 -28.66 26.74
CA ASN A 298 1.91 -28.84 26.91
C ASN A 298 2.69 -27.58 26.50
N TYR A 299 2.16 -26.38 26.81
CA TYR A 299 2.82 -25.12 26.48
C TYR A 299 4.18 -25.08 27.19
N THR A 300 5.26 -25.31 26.45
CA THR A 300 6.63 -25.16 26.87
C THR A 300 7.34 -24.15 25.99
N LEU A 301 7.93 -23.15 26.62
CA LEU A 301 8.81 -22.22 25.92
C LEU A 301 10.15 -22.91 25.58
N PRO A 302 10.72 -22.73 24.41
CA PRO A 302 10.18 -21.93 23.26
C PRO A 302 9.13 -22.73 22.47
N ILE A 303 8.06 -22.05 22.04
CA ILE A 303 7.24 -22.59 20.97
C ILE A 303 8.10 -22.52 19.72
N ASN A 304 8.40 -23.66 19.14
CA ASN A 304 9.13 -23.68 17.88
C ASN A 304 8.25 -23.08 16.80
N ALA A 305 8.82 -22.16 16.02
CA ALA A 305 8.19 -21.71 14.78
C ALA A 305 7.82 -22.94 13.95
N SER A 306 6.67 -22.88 13.27
CA SER A 306 6.32 -23.88 12.30
C SER A 306 7.50 -24.11 11.34
N PRO A 307 7.86 -25.37 11.02
CA PRO A 307 8.98 -25.66 10.11
C PRO A 307 8.89 -24.95 8.77
N ASP A 308 7.69 -24.53 8.37
CA ASP A 308 7.37 -23.93 7.09
C ASP A 308 7.44 -22.38 7.09
N TRP A 309 7.89 -21.73 8.16
CA TRP A 309 8.00 -20.26 8.28
C TRP A 309 6.71 -19.51 8.01
N ASN A 310 5.54 -20.07 8.34
CA ASN A 310 4.23 -19.48 8.09
C ASN A 310 3.67 -18.68 9.27
N PHE A 311 4.48 -18.38 10.30
CA PHE A 311 4.10 -17.60 11.50
C PHE A 311 2.88 -18.14 12.25
N GLN A 312 2.57 -19.44 12.11
CA GLN A 312 1.48 -20.08 12.83
C GLN A 312 2.04 -20.69 14.12
N TYR A 313 1.66 -20.09 15.23
CA TYR A 313 1.94 -20.55 16.59
C TYR A 313 0.61 -20.96 17.22
N LEU A 314 0.57 -22.03 17.97
CA LEU A 314 -0.67 -22.55 18.53
C LEU A 314 -1.71 -22.93 17.47
N GLU A 315 -2.97 -23.03 17.85
CA GLU A 315 -4.07 -23.31 16.93
C GLU A 315 -4.42 -22.09 16.07
N THR A 316 -4.72 -22.33 14.81
CA THR A 316 -5.11 -21.27 13.87
C THR A 316 -6.63 -21.20 13.76
N VAL A 317 -7.21 -20.03 14.03
CA VAL A 317 -8.63 -19.71 13.87
C VAL A 317 -8.82 -18.60 12.83
N GLN A 318 -9.99 -18.53 12.21
CA GLN A 318 -10.30 -17.38 11.35
C GLN A 318 -10.54 -16.15 12.22
N GLN A 319 -10.04 -14.99 11.83
CA GLN A 319 -10.23 -13.76 12.62
C GLN A 319 -11.72 -13.38 12.75
N ILE A 320 -12.53 -13.74 11.76
CA ILE A 320 -14.00 -13.54 11.79
C ILE A 320 -14.70 -14.41 12.83
N ASP A 321 -14.05 -15.46 13.35
CA ASP A 321 -14.61 -16.37 14.35
C ASP A 321 -14.69 -15.72 15.76
N ILE A 322 -13.95 -14.61 15.95
CA ILE A 322 -14.02 -13.79 17.16
C ILE A 322 -15.44 -13.27 17.38
N VAL A 323 -16.14 -12.89 16.31
CA VAL A 323 -17.46 -12.26 16.38
C VAL A 323 -18.55 -13.18 16.96
N PRO A 324 -18.80 -14.38 16.41
CA PRO A 324 -19.78 -15.29 17.00
C PRO A 324 -19.33 -15.82 18.38
N THR A 325 -18.00 -15.88 18.63
CA THR A 325 -17.46 -16.29 19.94
C THR A 325 -17.80 -15.24 21.00
N ILE A 326 -17.53 -13.95 20.75
CA ILE A 326 -17.92 -12.86 21.65
C ILE A 326 -19.45 -12.83 21.82
N ALA A 327 -20.22 -12.93 20.74
CA ALA A 327 -21.67 -12.93 20.82
C ALA A 327 -22.18 -14.05 21.77
N ALA A 328 -21.67 -15.27 21.61
CA ALA A 328 -22.05 -16.39 22.46
C ALA A 328 -21.63 -16.21 23.93
N LEU A 329 -20.41 -15.71 24.19
CA LEU A 329 -19.89 -15.49 25.55
C LEU A 329 -20.63 -14.39 26.30
N PHE A 330 -21.26 -13.45 25.60
CA PHE A 330 -22.02 -12.36 26.19
C PHE A 330 -23.53 -12.55 26.05
N GLY A 331 -23.99 -13.72 25.59
CA GLY A 331 -25.40 -14.05 25.48
C GLY A 331 -26.17 -13.18 24.47
N MET A 332 -25.49 -12.78 23.39
CA MET A 332 -26.03 -11.92 22.33
C MET A 332 -26.26 -12.69 21.03
N PRO A 333 -27.19 -12.27 20.17
CA PRO A 333 -27.36 -12.87 18.86
C PRO A 333 -26.14 -12.66 17.99
N ILE A 334 -25.84 -13.64 17.14
CA ILE A 334 -24.76 -13.55 16.16
C ILE A 334 -25.13 -12.47 15.13
N PRO A 335 -24.22 -11.49 14.84
CA PRO A 335 -24.47 -10.46 13.86
C PRO A 335 -24.88 -11.01 12.49
N MET A 336 -25.88 -10.39 11.87
CA MET A 336 -26.61 -10.91 10.70
C MET A 336 -25.72 -11.32 9.53
N ASN A 337 -24.63 -10.62 9.29
CA ASN A 337 -23.69 -10.89 8.19
C ASN A 337 -22.43 -11.68 8.60
N SER A 338 -22.40 -12.18 9.83
CA SER A 338 -21.26 -12.95 10.34
C SER A 338 -21.16 -14.31 9.65
N VAL A 339 -20.00 -14.60 9.09
CA VAL A 339 -19.67 -15.91 8.54
C VAL A 339 -18.68 -16.68 9.43
N GLY A 340 -18.49 -16.21 10.66
CA GLY A 340 -17.61 -16.84 11.65
C GLY A 340 -18.25 -18.07 12.30
N ILE A 341 -17.36 -18.88 12.90
CA ILE A 341 -17.71 -20.09 13.68
C ILE A 341 -17.26 -19.83 15.11
N ILE A 342 -18.09 -20.19 16.09
CA ILE A 342 -17.69 -20.11 17.50
C ILE A 342 -16.45 -21.01 17.71
N ILE A 343 -15.39 -20.44 18.28
CA ILE A 343 -14.15 -21.17 18.54
C ILE A 343 -14.46 -22.33 19.48
N PRO A 344 -14.15 -23.60 19.11
CA PRO A 344 -14.62 -24.81 19.81
C PRO A 344 -14.32 -24.84 21.31
N ASP A 345 -13.14 -24.35 21.70
CA ASP A 345 -12.70 -24.36 23.10
C ASP A 345 -13.61 -23.57 24.03
N PHE A 346 -14.22 -22.49 23.53
CA PHE A 346 -15.13 -21.65 24.32
C PHE A 346 -16.50 -22.25 24.55
N LEU A 347 -16.89 -23.29 23.83
CA LEU A 347 -18.18 -23.97 24.05
C LEU A 347 -18.27 -24.55 25.46
N GLN A 348 -17.17 -24.91 26.09
CA GLN A 348 -17.18 -25.44 27.46
C GLN A 348 -17.63 -24.40 28.51
N LEU A 349 -17.51 -23.10 28.19
CA LEU A 349 -17.98 -22.02 29.07
C LEU A 349 -19.47 -21.76 28.93
N LEU A 350 -20.10 -22.21 27.83
CA LEU A 350 -21.50 -21.94 27.53
C LEU A 350 -22.44 -22.90 28.29
N PRO A 351 -23.61 -22.42 28.80
CA PRO A 351 -24.55 -23.26 29.54
C PRO A 351 -25.09 -24.43 28.72
N ASN A 352 -25.33 -24.23 27.43
CA ASN A 352 -25.77 -25.26 26.50
C ASN A 352 -24.92 -25.30 25.23
N LYS A 353 -23.85 -26.08 25.30
CA LYS A 353 -22.87 -26.24 24.20
C LYS A 353 -23.53 -26.60 22.85
N LEU A 354 -24.43 -27.57 22.86
CA LEU A 354 -25.04 -28.09 21.65
C LEU A 354 -26.05 -27.09 21.05
N ALA A 355 -26.77 -26.36 21.87
CA ALA A 355 -27.74 -25.35 21.39
C ALA A 355 -26.99 -24.19 20.71
N SER A 356 -25.97 -23.64 21.33
CA SER A 356 -25.16 -22.56 20.74
C SER A 356 -24.48 -22.99 19.42
N MET A 357 -23.99 -24.21 19.36
CA MET A 357 -23.41 -24.76 18.14
C MET A 357 -24.45 -24.94 17.02
N LYS A 358 -25.66 -25.45 17.34
CA LYS A 358 -26.78 -25.59 16.41
C LYS A 358 -27.26 -24.22 15.91
N GLU A 359 -27.30 -23.23 16.77
CA GLU A 359 -27.66 -21.84 16.44
C GLU A 359 -26.67 -21.24 15.43
N ASN A 360 -25.36 -21.37 15.70
CA ASN A 360 -24.33 -20.89 14.77
C ASN A 360 -24.39 -21.64 13.42
N PHE A 361 -24.63 -22.95 13.44
CA PHE A 361 -24.85 -23.72 12.21
C PHE A 361 -26.04 -23.22 11.41
N MET A 362 -27.21 -23.01 12.06
CA MET A 362 -28.41 -22.55 11.40
C MET A 362 -28.25 -21.12 10.84
N HIS A 363 -27.47 -20.27 11.54
CA HIS A 363 -27.11 -18.95 11.05
C HIS A 363 -26.31 -19.04 9.72
N LEU A 364 -25.24 -19.84 9.68
CA LEU A 364 -24.44 -20.06 8.47
C LEU A 364 -25.25 -20.73 7.34
N TRP A 365 -26.12 -21.66 7.68
CA TRP A 365 -26.99 -22.35 6.74
C TRP A 365 -27.94 -21.38 6.02
N LYS A 366 -28.56 -20.45 6.78
CA LYS A 366 -29.41 -19.41 6.20
C LYS A 366 -28.66 -18.46 5.28
N LEU A 367 -27.42 -18.09 5.64
CA LEU A 367 -26.57 -17.23 4.81
C LEU A 367 -26.13 -17.90 3.50
N SER A 368 -26.10 -19.22 3.44
CA SER A 368 -25.71 -19.99 2.24
C SER A 368 -26.85 -20.19 1.24
N ASP A 369 -27.95 -19.40 1.31
CA ASP A 369 -29.17 -19.49 0.46
C ASP A 369 -29.82 -20.89 0.44
N HIS A 370 -29.56 -21.72 1.45
CA HIS A 370 -30.23 -22.99 1.59
C HIS A 370 -31.58 -22.79 2.32
N HIS A 371 -32.66 -22.86 1.57
CA HIS A 371 -34.01 -22.77 2.11
C HIS A 371 -34.56 -24.18 2.46
N GLY A 372 -34.32 -24.65 3.68
CA GLY A 372 -34.85 -25.92 4.16
C GLY A 372 -34.52 -26.14 5.63
N GLU A 373 -35.44 -26.79 6.36
CA GLU A 373 -35.16 -27.26 7.72
C GLU A 373 -34.18 -28.47 7.61
N VAL A 374 -33.04 -28.36 8.31
CA VAL A 374 -32.12 -29.48 8.47
C VAL A 374 -32.42 -30.10 9.82
N ALA A 375 -32.84 -31.39 9.82
CA ALA A 375 -32.90 -32.15 11.06
C ALA A 375 -31.49 -32.39 11.60
N LEU A 376 -31.08 -31.61 12.61
CA LEU A 376 -29.77 -31.66 13.23
C LEU A 376 -29.66 -32.72 14.32
N ASP A 377 -30.71 -33.44 14.60
CA ASP A 377 -30.75 -34.39 15.73
C ASP A 377 -29.94 -35.65 15.50
N ASP A 378 -29.67 -35.98 14.23
CA ASP A 378 -28.86 -37.15 13.84
C ASP A 378 -27.37 -36.86 13.65
N PHE A 379 -26.90 -35.60 13.83
CA PHE A 379 -25.52 -35.22 13.61
C PHE A 379 -24.73 -35.17 14.92
N THR A 380 -23.50 -35.69 14.84
CA THR A 380 -22.53 -35.51 15.94
C THR A 380 -22.00 -34.06 15.96
N ALA A 381 -21.42 -33.62 17.06
CA ALA A 381 -20.79 -32.32 17.16
C ALA A 381 -19.71 -32.12 16.10
N GLU A 382 -18.91 -33.13 15.81
CA GLU A 382 -17.84 -33.13 14.82
C GLU A 382 -18.40 -32.98 13.38
N ASP A 383 -19.52 -33.67 13.09
CA ASP A 383 -20.23 -33.52 11.80
C ASP A 383 -20.74 -32.10 11.58
N ILE A 384 -21.29 -31.48 12.63
CA ILE A 384 -21.79 -30.10 12.57
C ILE A 384 -20.62 -29.14 12.30
N TYR A 385 -19.49 -29.29 13.01
CA TYR A 385 -18.31 -28.44 12.76
C TYR A 385 -17.76 -28.61 11.36
N THR A 386 -17.58 -29.83 10.89
CA THR A 386 -17.08 -30.10 9.53
C THR A 386 -17.95 -29.42 8.47
N LYS A 387 -19.26 -29.46 8.67
CA LYS A 387 -20.21 -28.77 7.76
C LYS A 387 -20.11 -27.25 7.88
N MET A 388 -19.99 -26.70 9.10
CA MET A 388 -19.83 -25.27 9.31
C MET A 388 -18.56 -24.75 8.61
N TYR A 389 -17.42 -25.43 8.74
CA TYR A 389 -16.20 -25.09 8.03
C TYR A 389 -16.37 -25.13 6.51
N THR A 390 -17.07 -26.12 5.99
CA THR A 390 -17.35 -26.23 4.54
C THR A 390 -18.22 -25.05 4.07
N ILE A 391 -19.24 -24.67 4.84
CA ILE A 391 -20.11 -23.54 4.54
C ILE A 391 -19.32 -22.22 4.64
N GLN A 392 -18.56 -22.02 5.71
CA GLN A 392 -17.72 -20.84 5.90
C GLN A 392 -16.74 -20.67 4.73
N GLU A 393 -16.04 -21.73 4.34
CA GLU A 393 -15.13 -21.72 3.19
C GLU A 393 -15.86 -21.36 1.89
N THR A 394 -17.05 -21.91 1.69
CA THR A 394 -17.89 -21.59 0.52
C THR A 394 -18.35 -20.15 0.53
N LEU A 395 -18.85 -19.64 1.67
CA LEU A 395 -19.29 -18.26 1.83
C LEU A 395 -18.14 -17.26 1.68
N THR A 396 -16.98 -17.60 2.18
CA THR A 396 -15.76 -16.79 2.04
C THR A 396 -15.30 -16.74 0.59
N LYS A 397 -15.35 -17.86 -0.13
CA LYS A 397 -14.99 -17.94 -1.56
C LYS A 397 -16.06 -17.34 -2.48
N SER A 398 -17.35 -17.48 -2.16
CA SER A 398 -18.48 -17.02 -2.99
C SER A 398 -18.79 -15.53 -2.88
N ALA A 399 -18.07 -14.79 -2.03
CA ALA A 399 -18.26 -13.35 -1.83
C ALA A 399 -18.04 -12.48 -3.09
N THR A 400 -17.91 -13.10 -4.28
CA THR A 400 -17.61 -12.45 -5.55
C THR A 400 -18.74 -12.59 -6.56
N ASN A 401 -19.73 -11.70 -6.46
CA ASN A 401 -20.80 -11.59 -7.45
C ASN A 401 -20.37 -10.64 -8.58
N TYR A 402 -19.58 -11.16 -9.54
CA TYR A 402 -19.08 -10.38 -10.68
C TYR A 402 -20.23 -9.95 -11.62
N ASN A 403 -20.20 -8.70 -12.07
CA ASN A 403 -21.13 -8.22 -13.10
C ASN A 403 -20.64 -8.65 -14.49
N TYR A 404 -20.94 -9.90 -14.88
CA TYR A 404 -20.48 -10.48 -16.14
C TYR A 404 -20.88 -9.71 -17.41
N PRO A 405 -22.12 -9.17 -17.56
CA PRO A 405 -22.49 -8.36 -18.71
C PRO A 405 -21.60 -7.11 -18.86
N LEU A 406 -21.43 -6.36 -17.78
CA LEU A 406 -20.62 -5.15 -17.78
C LEU A 406 -19.13 -5.47 -17.98
N LEU A 407 -18.65 -6.55 -17.39
CA LEU A 407 -17.27 -7.03 -17.53
C LEU A 407 -16.96 -7.44 -18.96
N THR A 408 -17.89 -8.15 -19.62
CA THR A 408 -17.78 -8.51 -21.03
C THR A 408 -17.78 -7.26 -21.92
N LEU A 409 -18.68 -6.32 -21.68
CA LEU A 409 -18.74 -5.05 -22.43
C LEU A 409 -17.42 -4.27 -22.32
N ALA A 410 -16.89 -4.12 -21.10
CA ALA A 410 -15.64 -3.42 -20.85
C ALA A 410 -14.46 -4.11 -21.53
N PHE A 411 -14.37 -5.43 -21.41
CA PHE A 411 -13.33 -6.24 -22.03
C PHE A 411 -13.35 -6.17 -23.56
N VAL A 412 -14.52 -6.37 -24.18
CA VAL A 412 -14.66 -6.28 -25.65
C VAL A 412 -14.34 -4.86 -26.15
N GLY A 413 -14.82 -3.84 -25.45
CA GLY A 413 -14.47 -2.46 -25.75
C GLY A 413 -12.97 -2.21 -25.71
N PHE A 414 -12.31 -2.68 -24.68
CA PHE A 414 -10.85 -2.56 -24.52
C PHE A 414 -10.09 -3.35 -25.60
N LEU A 415 -10.53 -4.54 -25.96
CA LEU A 415 -9.95 -5.36 -27.02
C LEU A 415 -10.03 -4.65 -28.39
N ILE A 416 -11.17 -4.02 -28.71
CA ILE A 416 -11.31 -3.21 -29.94
C ILE A 416 -10.30 -2.08 -29.94
N ILE A 417 -10.14 -1.36 -28.81
CA ILE A 417 -9.15 -0.27 -28.67
C ILE A 417 -7.73 -0.82 -28.92
N THR A 418 -7.42 -2.01 -28.40
CA THR A 418 -6.13 -2.67 -28.57
C THR A 418 -5.85 -2.99 -30.05
N ILE A 419 -6.83 -3.52 -30.77
CA ILE A 419 -6.70 -3.79 -32.21
C ILE A 419 -6.45 -2.49 -32.97
N ILE A 420 -7.19 -1.43 -32.65
CA ILE A 420 -6.99 -0.10 -33.26
C ILE A 420 -5.57 0.43 -32.94
N ALA A 421 -5.11 0.30 -31.71
CA ALA A 421 -3.77 0.75 -31.29
C ALA A 421 -2.65 0.05 -32.09
N ILE A 422 -2.74 -1.27 -32.21
CA ILE A 422 -1.80 -2.09 -33.01
C ILE A 422 -1.84 -1.67 -34.49
N TYR A 423 -3.03 -1.54 -35.06
CA TYR A 423 -3.19 -1.11 -36.45
C TYR A 423 -2.55 0.27 -36.69
N VAL A 424 -2.81 1.25 -35.80
CA VAL A 424 -2.27 2.59 -35.92
C VAL A 424 -0.74 2.59 -35.75
N LEU A 425 -0.20 1.83 -34.80
CA LEU A 425 1.25 1.67 -34.61
C LEU A 425 1.93 1.16 -35.90
N LEU A 426 1.39 0.12 -36.49
CA LEU A 426 1.95 -0.50 -37.69
C LEU A 426 1.82 0.45 -38.91
N ARG A 427 0.66 1.09 -39.11
CA ARG A 427 0.43 2.00 -40.22
C ARG A 427 1.35 3.23 -40.19
N TYR A 428 1.65 3.78 -39.00
CA TYR A 428 2.58 4.90 -38.89
C TYR A 428 4.05 4.50 -39.01
N SER A 429 4.36 3.21 -38.98
CA SER A 429 5.74 2.69 -39.14
C SER A 429 6.25 2.77 -40.59
N GLY A 430 5.37 2.72 -41.62
CA GLY A 430 5.78 2.79 -43.01
C GLY A 430 4.61 2.66 -43.99
N PRO A 431 4.84 3.02 -45.27
CA PRO A 431 3.82 2.94 -46.32
C PRO A 431 3.40 1.49 -46.65
N ASP A 432 4.31 0.54 -46.47
CA ASP A 432 4.06 -0.88 -46.79
C ASP A 432 3.93 -1.69 -45.50
N PHE A 433 2.79 -2.40 -45.36
CA PHE A 433 2.49 -3.27 -44.23
C PHE A 433 3.54 -4.39 -44.05
N TRP A 434 4.15 -4.81 -45.15
CA TRP A 434 5.17 -5.87 -45.14
C TRP A 434 6.58 -5.43 -44.77
N GLN A 435 6.83 -4.13 -44.68
CA GLN A 435 8.08 -3.59 -44.13
C GLN A 435 7.97 -3.34 -42.63
N LEU A 436 7.67 -4.39 -41.86
CA LEU A 436 7.66 -4.34 -40.40
C LEU A 436 9.01 -3.84 -39.89
N ARG A 437 9.01 -2.63 -39.35
CA ARG A 437 10.25 -2.02 -38.83
C ARG A 437 10.59 -2.65 -37.48
N VAL A 438 11.86 -2.88 -37.24
CA VAL A 438 12.39 -3.44 -36.00
C VAL A 438 11.83 -2.71 -34.78
N SER A 439 11.66 -1.36 -34.84
CA SER A 439 11.13 -0.55 -33.75
C SER A 439 9.69 -0.89 -33.34
N SER A 440 8.81 -1.14 -34.33
CA SER A 440 7.43 -1.54 -34.05
C SER A 440 7.34 -2.98 -33.55
N LEU A 441 8.16 -3.86 -34.15
CA LEU A 441 8.28 -5.25 -33.68
C LEU A 441 8.80 -5.32 -32.25
N SER A 442 9.78 -4.49 -31.89
CA SER A 442 10.29 -4.44 -30.50
C SER A 442 9.21 -3.99 -29.52
N VAL A 443 8.37 -3.00 -29.88
CA VAL A 443 7.24 -2.59 -29.04
C VAL A 443 6.26 -3.75 -28.85
N LEU A 444 5.87 -4.42 -29.93
CA LEU A 444 4.94 -5.56 -29.87
C LEU A 444 5.52 -6.72 -29.07
N LEU A 445 6.79 -7.06 -29.30
CA LEU A 445 7.48 -8.14 -28.60
C LEU A 445 7.51 -7.90 -27.09
N VAL A 446 7.96 -6.73 -26.65
CA VAL A 446 7.99 -6.36 -25.22
C VAL A 446 6.58 -6.40 -24.63
N SER A 447 5.59 -5.86 -25.37
CA SER A 447 4.21 -5.83 -24.89
C SER A 447 3.61 -7.23 -24.73
N ILE A 448 3.90 -8.16 -25.66
CA ILE A 448 3.40 -9.52 -25.62
C ILE A 448 4.09 -10.32 -24.50
N ILE A 449 5.42 -10.22 -24.36
CA ILE A 449 6.16 -10.92 -23.29
C ILE A 449 5.60 -10.54 -21.93
N LEU A 450 5.47 -9.23 -21.66
CA LEU A 450 4.95 -8.73 -20.42
C LEU A 450 3.44 -8.99 -20.24
N GLY A 451 2.67 -8.94 -21.33
CA GLY A 451 1.26 -9.30 -21.29
C GLY A 451 1.05 -10.77 -20.93
N VAL A 452 1.78 -11.69 -21.55
CA VAL A 452 1.69 -13.14 -21.26
C VAL A 452 2.14 -13.45 -19.84
N SER A 453 3.13 -12.74 -19.30
CA SER A 453 3.58 -12.94 -17.91
C SER A 453 2.48 -12.67 -16.87
N THR A 454 1.45 -11.88 -17.20
CA THR A 454 0.32 -11.61 -16.28
C THR A 454 -0.54 -12.83 -15.96
N PHE A 455 -0.41 -13.95 -16.70
CA PHE A 455 -1.17 -15.17 -16.41
C PHE A 455 -0.58 -16.01 -15.25
N ALA A 456 0.54 -15.62 -14.68
CA ALA A 456 1.14 -16.26 -13.52
C ALA A 456 1.35 -15.24 -12.39
N SER A 457 0.80 -15.53 -11.20
CA SER A 457 0.90 -14.66 -10.03
C SER A 457 2.35 -14.36 -9.65
N SER A 458 3.22 -15.38 -9.69
CA SER A 458 4.65 -15.24 -9.40
C SER A 458 5.36 -14.27 -10.35
N PHE A 459 4.97 -14.20 -11.63
CA PHE A 459 5.55 -13.22 -12.55
C PHE A 459 5.05 -11.79 -12.31
N ILE A 460 3.86 -11.61 -11.74
CA ILE A 460 3.37 -10.29 -11.32
C ILE A 460 4.13 -9.83 -10.06
N GLU A 461 4.32 -10.73 -9.09
CA GLU A 461 5.10 -10.44 -7.89
C GLU A 461 6.57 -10.12 -8.23
N GLU A 462 7.18 -10.90 -9.13
CA GLU A 462 8.57 -10.77 -9.56
C GLU A 462 8.74 -9.94 -10.87
N GLU A 463 7.78 -9.07 -11.20
CA GLU A 463 7.79 -8.28 -12.45
C GLU A 463 9.08 -7.43 -12.58
N HIS A 464 9.66 -7.01 -11.46
CA HIS A 464 10.92 -6.29 -11.43
C HIS A 464 12.08 -7.06 -12.06
N GLN A 465 12.09 -8.40 -12.01
CA GLN A 465 13.09 -9.24 -12.67
C GLN A 465 12.89 -9.26 -14.19
N LEU A 466 11.64 -9.29 -14.66
CA LEU A 466 11.36 -9.20 -16.10
C LEU A 466 11.87 -7.88 -16.68
N TRP A 467 11.60 -6.77 -16.00
CA TRP A 467 12.11 -5.45 -16.42
C TRP A 467 13.63 -5.37 -16.36
N TRP A 468 14.26 -6.00 -15.38
CA TRP A 468 15.71 -6.13 -15.31
C TRP A 468 16.29 -6.85 -16.54
N TRP A 469 15.72 -7.98 -16.94
CA TRP A 469 16.17 -8.70 -18.13
C TRP A 469 15.94 -7.91 -19.41
N ILE A 470 14.80 -7.24 -19.52
CA ILE A 470 14.50 -6.39 -20.68
C ILE A 470 15.48 -5.23 -20.79
N VAL A 471 15.75 -4.48 -19.71
CA VAL A 471 16.72 -3.36 -19.75
C VAL A 471 18.12 -3.84 -20.06
N THR A 472 18.51 -5.00 -19.55
CA THR A 472 19.82 -5.60 -19.84
C THR A 472 19.94 -5.98 -21.32
N ALA A 473 18.94 -6.60 -21.89
CA ALA A 473 18.89 -6.95 -23.32
C ALA A 473 18.96 -5.70 -24.21
N PHE A 474 18.16 -4.66 -23.89
CA PHE A 474 18.19 -3.40 -24.63
C PHE A 474 19.52 -2.65 -24.46
N SER A 475 20.17 -2.77 -23.33
CA SER A 475 21.48 -2.18 -23.10
C SER A 475 22.59 -2.80 -23.98
N ALA A 476 22.39 -4.00 -24.51
CA ALA A 476 23.33 -4.64 -25.45
C ALA A 476 23.18 -4.10 -26.90
N VAL A 477 22.07 -3.47 -27.25
CA VAL A 477 21.79 -3.01 -28.64
C VAL A 477 22.91 -2.14 -29.21
N PRO A 478 23.54 -1.21 -28.48
CA PRO A 478 24.65 -0.42 -29.01
C PRO A 478 25.81 -1.26 -29.53
N LEU A 479 26.10 -2.42 -28.94
CA LEU A 479 27.22 -3.29 -29.40
C LEU A 479 26.98 -3.88 -30.79
N PHE A 480 25.71 -4.00 -31.21
CA PHE A 480 25.36 -4.53 -32.53
C PHE A 480 25.15 -3.43 -33.59
N VAL A 481 24.77 -2.22 -33.15
CA VAL A 481 24.43 -1.12 -34.06
C VAL A 481 25.67 -0.28 -34.46
N TYR A 482 26.64 -0.17 -33.56
CA TYR A 482 27.83 0.70 -33.79
C TYR A 482 29.04 -0.14 -34.13
N ARG A 483 29.95 0.44 -34.94
CA ARG A 483 31.28 -0.10 -35.07
C ARG A 483 32.02 0.01 -33.74
N LEU A 484 32.42 -1.12 -33.21
CA LEU A 484 33.09 -1.19 -31.91
C LEU A 484 34.44 -0.45 -31.97
N ASN A 485 34.59 0.54 -31.12
CA ASN A 485 35.81 1.22 -30.81
C ASN A 485 35.91 1.44 -29.28
N VAL A 486 37.07 1.85 -28.81
CA VAL A 486 37.33 2.02 -27.38
C VAL A 486 36.30 2.95 -26.72
N LEU A 487 35.94 4.05 -27.40
CA LEU A 487 35.00 5.02 -26.88
C LEU A 487 33.59 4.40 -26.71
N ILE A 488 33.12 3.67 -27.70
CA ILE A 488 31.81 2.98 -27.64
C ILE A 488 31.79 1.94 -26.52
N ILE A 489 32.85 1.16 -26.38
CA ILE A 489 33.01 0.15 -25.35
C ILE A 489 33.01 0.80 -23.96
N VAL A 490 33.77 1.86 -23.73
CA VAL A 490 33.84 2.57 -22.45
C VAL A 490 32.44 3.14 -22.08
N ARG A 491 31.77 3.81 -23.05
CA ARG A 491 30.41 4.34 -22.82
C ARG A 491 29.39 3.26 -22.51
N TRP A 492 29.48 2.13 -23.19
CA TRP A 492 28.68 0.96 -22.91
C TRP A 492 28.91 0.43 -21.50
N PHE A 493 30.19 0.31 -21.05
CA PHE A 493 30.50 -0.09 -19.68
C PHE A 493 29.93 0.89 -18.64
N ILE A 494 30.03 2.20 -18.87
CA ILE A 494 29.44 3.22 -18.00
C ILE A 494 27.93 3.02 -17.93
N MET A 495 27.25 2.81 -19.07
CA MET A 495 25.82 2.55 -19.14
C MET A 495 25.45 1.30 -18.32
N MET A 496 26.17 0.19 -18.49
CA MET A 496 25.96 -1.05 -17.74
C MET A 496 26.21 -0.88 -16.24
N ALA A 497 27.25 -0.13 -15.86
CA ALA A 497 27.52 0.19 -14.47
C ALA A 497 26.38 0.98 -13.83
N CYS A 498 25.81 1.97 -14.54
CA CYS A 498 24.63 2.72 -14.07
C CYS A 498 23.42 1.81 -13.91
N VAL A 499 23.09 0.98 -14.91
CA VAL A 499 21.97 0.05 -14.86
C VAL A 499 22.13 -0.94 -13.69
N ARG A 500 23.35 -1.43 -13.47
CA ARG A 500 23.68 -2.33 -12.35
C ARG A 500 23.55 -1.63 -10.99
N SER A 501 24.03 -0.40 -10.87
CA SER A 501 23.89 0.40 -9.64
C SER A 501 22.43 0.65 -9.29
N ILE A 502 21.59 0.98 -10.28
CA ILE A 502 20.15 1.15 -10.12
C ILE A 502 19.52 -0.16 -9.61
N LYS A 503 19.88 -1.33 -10.18
CA LYS A 503 19.33 -2.64 -9.78
C LYS A 503 19.53 -2.95 -8.30
N PHE A 504 20.63 -2.50 -7.70
CA PHE A 504 20.96 -2.77 -6.29
C PHE A 504 20.68 -1.60 -5.36
N TRP A 505 19.89 -0.62 -5.78
CA TRP A 505 19.71 0.59 -4.97
C TRP A 505 18.75 0.37 -3.82
N ASN A 506 17.48 0.23 -4.10
CA ASN A 506 16.44 0.07 -3.10
C ASN A 506 15.40 -0.95 -3.58
N ASN A 507 15.42 -2.13 -2.97
CA ASN A 507 14.50 -3.22 -3.27
C ASN A 507 13.54 -3.49 -2.08
N SER A 508 13.29 -2.49 -1.23
CA SER A 508 12.57 -2.63 0.03
C SER A 508 11.16 -3.20 -0.12
N GLY A 509 10.49 -2.97 -1.24
CA GLY A 509 9.15 -3.52 -1.50
C GLY A 509 9.12 -4.93 -2.08
N GLN A 510 10.26 -5.59 -2.31
CA GLN A 510 10.33 -6.88 -3.01
C GLN A 510 10.36 -8.06 -2.02
N LYS A 511 9.70 -9.17 -2.39
CA LYS A 511 9.54 -10.37 -1.56
C LYS A 511 10.87 -11.02 -1.15
N PHE A 512 11.88 -10.97 -2.03
CA PHE A 512 13.21 -11.50 -1.78
C PHE A 512 14.26 -10.39 -1.83
N ILE A 513 14.67 -9.91 -0.66
CA ILE A 513 15.66 -8.84 -0.53
C ILE A 513 17.06 -9.45 -0.49
N TYR A 514 17.53 -9.96 -1.61
CA TYR A 514 18.89 -10.54 -1.64
C TYR A 514 20.02 -9.49 -1.69
N SER A 515 19.75 -8.21 -1.96
CA SER A 515 20.83 -7.26 -2.14
C SER A 515 20.41 -5.78 -2.18
N ASN A 516 20.03 -5.22 -1.04
CA ASN A 516 19.97 -3.76 -0.86
C ASN A 516 21.39 -3.18 -0.61
N VAL A 517 22.34 -3.51 -1.48
CA VAL A 517 23.76 -3.17 -1.24
C VAL A 517 23.95 -1.68 -1.12
N MET A 518 23.36 -0.89 -2.01
CA MET A 518 23.53 0.57 -2.01
C MET A 518 22.76 1.23 -0.85
N SER A 519 21.50 0.83 -0.62
CA SER A 519 20.70 1.35 0.49
C SER A 519 21.36 1.04 1.82
N ASN A 520 21.77 -0.21 2.06
CA ASN A 520 22.47 -0.60 3.28
C ASN A 520 23.80 0.14 3.46
N LEU A 521 24.59 0.29 2.39
CA LEU A 521 25.85 1.04 2.44
C LEU A 521 25.63 2.51 2.82
N LEU A 522 24.59 3.13 2.27
CA LEU A 522 24.27 4.54 2.52
C LEU A 522 23.66 4.74 3.91
N ASN A 523 22.84 3.79 4.39
CA ASN A 523 22.27 3.86 5.75
C ASN A 523 23.33 3.63 6.83
N GLN A 524 24.29 2.73 6.59
CA GLN A 524 25.43 2.51 7.50
C GLN A 524 26.40 3.69 7.50
N ASN A 525 26.41 4.51 6.44
CA ASN A 525 27.33 5.63 6.28
C ASN A 525 26.59 6.92 5.92
N PRO A 526 25.93 7.59 6.89
CA PRO A 526 25.15 8.80 6.64
C PRO A 526 25.91 9.92 5.94
N SER A 527 27.20 10.08 6.26
CA SER A 527 28.04 11.06 5.60
C SER A 527 28.19 10.82 4.10
N TRP A 528 28.23 9.56 3.66
CA TRP A 528 28.29 9.22 2.23
C TRP A 528 26.94 9.49 1.56
N LYS A 529 25.84 9.18 2.23
CA LYS A 529 24.48 9.51 1.77
C LYS A 529 24.36 11.00 1.46
N TRP A 530 24.73 11.84 2.41
CA TRP A 530 24.62 13.28 2.26
C TRP A 530 25.63 13.88 1.28
N CYS A 531 26.86 13.38 1.22
CA CYS A 531 27.83 13.77 0.18
C CYS A 531 27.33 13.44 -1.22
N LEU A 532 26.72 12.28 -1.42
CA LEU A 532 26.13 11.88 -2.71
C LEU A 532 24.94 12.78 -3.07
N ASN A 533 24.07 13.10 -2.11
CA ASN A 533 22.95 14.03 -2.30
C ASN A 533 23.45 15.44 -2.68
N MET A 534 24.44 15.96 -1.96
CA MET A 534 25.07 17.25 -2.31
C MET A 534 25.67 17.24 -3.72
N LEU A 535 26.38 16.16 -4.08
CA LEU A 535 26.95 16.00 -5.43
C LEU A 535 25.83 15.99 -6.49
N THR A 536 24.71 15.32 -6.22
CA THR A 536 23.54 15.27 -7.12
C THR A 536 22.97 16.67 -7.36
N PHE A 537 22.80 17.45 -6.31
CA PHE A 537 22.33 18.83 -6.39
C PHE A 537 23.33 19.74 -7.12
N LEU A 538 24.64 19.62 -6.82
CA LEU A 538 25.69 20.38 -7.49
C LEU A 538 25.74 20.09 -9.00
N VAL A 539 25.67 18.82 -9.41
CA VAL A 539 25.64 18.45 -10.84
C VAL A 539 24.41 19.05 -11.52
N LEU A 540 23.27 19.11 -10.86
CA LEU A 540 22.07 19.71 -11.41
C LEU A 540 22.23 21.25 -11.59
N ILE A 541 22.81 21.94 -10.60
CA ILE A 541 23.14 23.37 -10.69
C ILE A 541 24.15 23.63 -11.83
N MET A 542 25.22 22.82 -11.90
CA MET A 542 26.22 22.95 -12.96
C MET A 542 25.64 22.66 -14.34
N ALA A 543 24.73 21.70 -14.45
CA ALA A 543 24.03 21.45 -15.69
C ALA A 543 23.23 22.67 -16.17
N SER A 544 22.77 23.52 -15.24
CA SER A 544 22.07 24.77 -15.56
C SER A 544 23.03 25.93 -15.91
N ALA A 545 24.24 25.95 -15.34
CA ALA A 545 25.17 27.10 -15.42
C ALA A 545 25.64 27.45 -16.84
N GLY A 546 25.61 26.49 -17.77
CA GLY A 546 26.14 26.68 -19.11
C GLY A 546 25.36 27.62 -20.03
N PHE A 547 24.20 28.19 -19.60
CA PHE A 547 23.26 28.77 -20.54
C PHE A 547 22.74 30.18 -20.27
N GLN A 548 22.50 30.57 -19.02
CA GLN A 548 22.07 31.94 -18.64
C GLN A 548 22.24 32.16 -17.13
N VAL A 549 22.77 33.30 -16.72
CA VAL A 549 22.99 33.67 -15.31
C VAL A 549 21.70 33.61 -14.48
N LEU A 550 20.59 34.10 -15.02
CA LEU A 550 19.31 34.09 -14.31
C LEU A 550 18.84 32.66 -14.03
N HIS A 551 18.99 31.75 -14.98
CA HIS A 551 18.59 30.34 -14.82
C HIS A 551 19.48 29.66 -13.75
N PHE A 552 20.75 29.93 -13.73
CA PHE A 552 21.66 29.45 -12.68
C PHE A 552 21.22 29.92 -11.28
N ILE A 553 20.93 31.21 -11.11
CA ILE A 553 20.49 31.78 -9.84
C ILE A 553 19.18 31.13 -9.38
N VAL A 554 18.20 31.04 -10.26
CA VAL A 554 16.87 30.45 -9.96
C VAL A 554 17.01 28.98 -9.58
N THR A 555 17.80 28.21 -10.32
CA THR A 555 18.07 26.80 -10.02
C THR A 555 18.74 26.64 -8.66
N THR A 556 19.73 27.51 -8.35
CA THR A 556 20.44 27.48 -7.07
C THR A 556 19.49 27.77 -5.89
N ILE A 557 18.56 28.73 -6.05
CA ILE A 557 17.54 29.03 -5.02
C ILE A 557 16.62 27.83 -4.80
N LEU A 558 16.06 27.24 -5.87
CA LEU A 558 15.16 26.09 -5.74
C LEU A 558 15.86 24.88 -5.11
N VAL A 559 17.09 24.61 -5.51
CA VAL A 559 17.92 23.56 -4.92
C VAL A 559 18.21 23.85 -3.45
N GLY A 560 18.53 25.10 -3.11
CA GLY A 560 18.75 25.52 -1.71
C GLY A 560 17.52 25.27 -0.83
N LEU A 561 16.34 25.66 -1.30
CA LEU A 561 15.07 25.41 -0.59
C LEU A 561 14.82 23.89 -0.44
N CYS A 562 15.02 23.12 -1.50
CA CYS A 562 14.86 21.66 -1.46
C CYS A 562 15.82 21.01 -0.47
N PHE A 563 17.08 21.37 -0.49
CA PHE A 563 18.13 20.82 0.38
C PHE A 563 17.87 21.17 1.85
N THR A 564 17.55 22.43 2.15
CA THR A 564 17.19 22.87 3.50
C THR A 564 15.98 22.11 4.03
N TYR A 565 14.95 21.92 3.21
CA TYR A 565 13.78 21.13 3.57
C TYR A 565 14.15 19.69 3.93
N LYS A 566 14.96 19.01 3.09
CA LYS A 566 15.35 17.61 3.34
C LYS A 566 16.15 17.43 4.63
N ILE A 567 17.07 18.31 4.94
CA ILE A 567 17.80 18.23 6.21
C ILE A 567 16.85 18.48 7.40
N SER A 568 16.01 19.50 7.29
CA SER A 568 15.07 19.86 8.37
C SER A 568 14.05 18.75 8.62
N TRP A 569 13.59 18.07 7.56
CA TRP A 569 12.71 16.91 7.64
C TRP A 569 13.35 15.77 8.45
N GLU A 570 14.59 15.41 8.16
CA GLU A 570 15.31 14.36 8.90
C GLU A 570 15.51 14.73 10.39
N ILE A 571 15.74 16.01 10.69
CA ILE A 571 15.90 16.47 12.07
C ILE A 571 14.57 16.35 12.85
N VAL A 572 13.48 16.82 12.27
CA VAL A 572 12.15 16.78 12.89
C VAL A 572 11.69 15.34 13.14
N ASN A 573 12.02 14.43 12.22
CA ASN A 573 11.70 12.99 12.35
C ASN A 573 12.66 12.21 13.28
N GLY A 574 13.48 12.90 14.07
CA GLY A 574 14.35 12.25 15.07
C GLY A 574 15.61 11.58 14.50
N ASN A 575 15.87 11.69 13.19
CA ASN A 575 17.04 11.11 12.53
C ASN A 575 18.29 11.99 12.63
N GLN A 576 18.44 12.75 13.72
CA GLN A 576 19.57 13.69 13.91
C GLN A 576 20.94 13.01 13.81
N ALA A 577 21.04 11.77 14.31
CA ALA A 577 22.27 10.97 14.24
C ALA A 577 22.70 10.63 12.79
N GLU A 578 21.77 10.68 11.85
CA GLU A 578 22.04 10.44 10.44
C GLU A 578 22.50 11.66 9.65
N ILE A 579 22.60 12.82 10.31
CA ILE A 579 23.02 14.08 9.68
C ILE A 579 24.45 14.42 10.13
N PRO A 580 25.38 14.65 9.21
CA PRO A 580 26.74 15.08 9.56
C PRO A 580 26.77 16.41 10.30
N LEU A 581 27.63 16.56 11.30
CA LEU A 581 27.75 17.75 12.16
C LEU A 581 27.88 19.06 11.38
N PHE A 582 28.61 19.08 10.27
CA PHE A 582 28.77 20.30 9.46
C PHE A 582 27.44 20.80 8.83
N MET A 583 26.44 19.95 8.69
CA MET A 583 25.11 20.35 8.21
C MET A 583 24.26 20.98 9.30
N HIS A 584 24.41 20.54 10.55
CA HIS A 584 23.83 21.22 11.70
C HIS A 584 24.37 22.66 11.83
N ASP A 585 25.69 22.85 11.63
CA ASP A 585 26.32 24.17 11.63
C ASP A 585 25.80 25.05 10.47
N LEU A 586 25.48 24.45 9.33
CA LEU A 586 24.90 25.17 8.18
C LEU A 586 23.49 25.70 8.48
N LEU A 587 22.62 24.87 9.08
CA LEU A 587 21.28 25.29 9.48
C LEU A 587 21.32 26.36 10.57
N ALA A 588 22.20 26.23 11.57
CA ALA A 588 22.41 27.23 12.60
C ALA A 588 22.81 28.60 12.03
N LYS A 589 23.60 28.62 10.97
CA LYS A 589 23.99 29.87 10.28
C LYS A 589 22.85 30.54 9.51
N ILE A 590 21.82 29.78 9.12
CA ILE A 590 20.64 30.27 8.40
C ILE A 590 19.57 30.75 9.41
N ASP A 591 19.80 30.58 10.71
CA ASP A 591 18.85 30.87 11.79
C ASP A 591 17.47 30.21 11.60
N PHE A 592 17.49 29.00 11.07
CA PHE A 592 16.27 28.21 10.79
C PHE A 592 16.11 27.14 11.84
N ALA A 593 15.07 27.26 12.67
CA ALA A 593 14.71 26.22 13.63
C ALA A 593 13.86 25.13 12.93
N PRO A 594 14.30 23.87 12.86
CA PRO A 594 13.54 22.78 12.25
C PRO A 594 12.40 22.36 13.19
N THR A 595 11.22 22.96 12.98
CA THR A 595 9.95 22.62 13.64
C THR A 595 8.93 22.20 12.59
N GLU A 596 7.91 21.45 12.95
CA GLU A 596 6.85 21.04 12.01
C GLU A 596 6.20 22.24 11.30
N SER A 597 5.86 23.29 12.08
CA SER A 597 5.27 24.51 11.52
C SER A 597 6.18 25.19 10.47
N ASN A 598 7.49 25.23 10.73
CA ASN A 598 8.47 25.79 9.80
C ASN A 598 8.67 24.92 8.55
N LEU A 599 8.56 23.60 8.68
CA LEU A 599 8.57 22.68 7.51
C LEU A 599 7.40 22.93 6.59
N ILE A 600 6.19 23.13 7.12
CA ILE A 600 5.00 23.47 6.32
C ILE A 600 5.21 24.78 5.56
N VAL A 601 5.73 25.80 6.22
CA VAL A 601 6.02 27.10 5.58
C VAL A 601 7.06 26.93 4.46
N LEU A 602 8.15 26.20 4.75
CA LEU A 602 9.22 25.98 3.76
C LEU A 602 8.74 25.18 2.54
N ALA A 603 7.90 24.17 2.74
CA ALA A 603 7.30 23.40 1.65
C ALA A 603 6.39 24.28 0.78
N ARG A 604 5.52 25.10 1.41
CA ARG A 604 4.66 26.05 0.68
C ARG A 604 5.47 27.05 -0.14
N VAL A 605 6.55 27.60 0.45
CA VAL A 605 7.46 28.51 -0.26
C VAL A 605 8.12 27.80 -1.45
N PHE A 606 8.56 26.55 -1.27
CA PHE A 606 9.15 25.76 -2.34
C PHE A 606 8.17 25.53 -3.50
N PHE A 607 6.95 25.05 -3.23
CA PHE A 607 5.96 24.78 -4.27
C PHE A 607 5.53 26.05 -5.00
N GLN A 608 5.35 27.16 -4.28
CA GLN A 608 5.01 28.45 -4.88
C GLN A 608 6.14 28.97 -5.78
N ALA A 609 7.38 28.95 -5.27
CA ALA A 609 8.56 29.36 -6.03
C ALA A 609 8.74 28.50 -7.30
N TRP A 610 8.62 27.17 -7.15
CA TRP A 610 8.70 26.24 -8.26
C TRP A 610 7.63 26.51 -9.33
N ALA A 611 6.38 26.67 -8.92
CA ALA A 611 5.27 26.95 -9.85
C ALA A 611 5.47 28.28 -10.59
N ILE A 612 5.87 29.34 -9.88
CA ILE A 612 6.16 30.67 -10.48
C ILE A 612 7.28 30.52 -11.52
N VAL A 613 8.36 29.81 -11.20
CA VAL A 613 9.51 29.62 -12.09
C VAL A 613 9.10 28.85 -13.35
N VAL A 614 8.37 27.75 -13.20
CA VAL A 614 7.91 26.92 -14.34
C VAL A 614 6.96 27.71 -15.24
N ILE A 615 5.94 28.34 -14.65
CA ILE A 615 4.96 29.12 -15.42
C ILE A 615 5.63 30.31 -16.11
N SER A 616 6.47 31.07 -15.39
CA SER A 616 7.18 32.22 -15.96
C SER A 616 8.09 31.81 -17.12
N ARG A 617 8.79 30.66 -16.98
CA ARG A 617 9.67 30.16 -18.04
C ARG A 617 8.91 29.79 -19.31
N LEU A 618 7.75 29.13 -19.16
CA LEU A 618 6.87 28.81 -20.28
C LEU A 618 6.28 30.08 -20.96
N VAL A 619 5.73 31.00 -20.17
CA VAL A 619 5.11 32.26 -20.66
C VAL A 619 6.13 33.16 -21.34
N LEU A 620 7.30 33.39 -20.68
CA LEU A 620 8.34 34.26 -21.25
C LEU A 620 8.96 33.66 -22.52
N THR A 621 8.98 32.35 -22.66
CA THR A 621 9.39 31.69 -23.91
C THR A 621 8.35 31.90 -24.99
N LYS A 622 7.06 31.71 -24.66
CA LYS A 622 5.95 31.97 -25.60
C LYS A 622 5.92 33.43 -26.10
N LEU A 623 6.20 34.37 -25.19
CA LEU A 623 6.31 35.80 -25.51
C LEU A 623 7.63 36.15 -26.21
N LYS A 624 8.50 35.18 -26.52
CA LYS A 624 9.81 35.35 -27.18
C LYS A 624 10.80 36.23 -26.39
N VAL A 625 10.59 36.41 -25.09
CA VAL A 625 11.51 37.15 -24.22
C VAL A 625 12.73 36.28 -23.88
N LEU A 626 12.49 34.96 -23.67
CA LEU A 626 13.54 34.01 -23.37
C LEU A 626 13.78 33.05 -24.54
N ASN A 627 15.04 32.60 -24.67
CA ASN A 627 15.44 31.74 -25.78
C ASN A 627 14.81 30.34 -25.63
N LYS A 628 14.08 29.93 -26.70
CA LYS A 628 13.40 28.63 -26.76
C LYS A 628 14.34 27.40 -26.80
N ASN A 629 15.59 27.59 -27.27
CA ASN A 629 16.55 26.50 -27.46
C ASN A 629 16.89 25.80 -26.12
N TYR A 630 16.77 26.50 -24.99
CA TYR A 630 17.10 25.97 -23.68
C TYR A 630 15.85 25.49 -22.90
N LEU A 631 14.63 25.75 -23.41
CA LEU A 631 13.40 25.47 -22.68
C LEU A 631 13.28 24.01 -22.21
N ILE A 632 13.55 23.05 -23.11
CA ILE A 632 13.47 21.61 -22.79
C ILE A 632 14.40 21.26 -21.63
N LYS A 633 15.63 21.76 -21.65
CA LYS A 633 16.62 21.50 -20.62
C LYS A 633 16.25 22.14 -19.29
N ASP A 634 15.78 23.37 -19.32
CA ASP A 634 15.35 24.11 -18.15
C ASP A 634 14.16 23.40 -17.48
N MET A 635 13.16 23.00 -18.26
CA MET A 635 12.00 22.26 -17.76
C MET A 635 12.38 20.92 -17.13
N LYS A 636 13.31 20.19 -17.73
CA LYS A 636 13.82 18.93 -17.13
C LYS A 636 14.48 19.20 -15.79
N VAL A 637 15.31 20.23 -15.67
CA VAL A 637 15.95 20.60 -14.39
C VAL A 637 14.90 20.93 -13.34
N TYR A 638 13.93 21.79 -13.65
CA TYR A 638 12.90 22.20 -12.68
C TYR A 638 12.02 21.03 -12.24
N ILE A 639 11.60 20.16 -13.17
CA ILE A 639 10.84 18.96 -12.83
C ILE A 639 11.70 18.02 -11.98
N THR A 640 12.98 17.82 -12.31
CA THR A 640 13.88 16.97 -11.52
C THR A 640 14.02 17.48 -10.07
N ILE A 641 14.09 18.79 -9.84
CA ILE A 641 14.13 19.37 -8.49
C ILE A 641 12.83 19.04 -7.73
N LEU A 642 11.67 19.13 -8.37
CA LEU A 642 10.39 18.76 -7.78
C LEU A 642 10.37 17.27 -7.39
N LEU A 643 10.86 16.39 -8.28
CA LEU A 643 10.94 14.96 -8.01
C LEU A 643 11.87 14.66 -6.81
N MET A 644 13.02 15.32 -6.74
CA MET A 644 13.95 15.19 -5.61
C MET A 644 13.36 15.73 -4.30
N PHE A 645 12.52 16.77 -4.37
CA PHE A 645 11.78 17.27 -3.23
C PHE A 645 10.79 16.24 -2.69
N GLN A 646 10.10 15.52 -3.57
CA GLN A 646 9.11 14.49 -3.20
C GLN A 646 9.70 13.11 -2.89
N THR A 647 10.99 12.90 -3.10
CA THR A 647 11.65 11.62 -2.90
C THR A 647 12.35 11.57 -1.55
N SER A 648 12.38 10.40 -0.88
CA SER A 648 13.16 10.21 0.35
C SER A 648 14.65 10.55 0.15
N SER A 649 15.32 10.99 1.22
CA SER A 649 16.75 11.37 1.17
C SER A 649 17.65 10.24 0.70
N GLN A 650 17.27 8.97 0.94
CA GLN A 650 18.00 7.77 0.52
C GLN A 650 18.03 7.59 -0.99
N ASN A 651 16.99 8.04 -1.70
CA ASN A 651 16.83 7.83 -3.13
C ASN A 651 17.31 9.02 -3.99
N ILE A 652 17.61 10.18 -3.40
CA ILE A 652 18.06 11.39 -4.15
C ILE A 652 19.30 11.08 -4.99
N GLY A 653 20.25 10.33 -4.45
CA GLY A 653 21.48 9.95 -5.16
C GLY A 653 21.27 9.16 -6.46
N GLN A 654 20.12 8.48 -6.61
CA GLN A 654 19.80 7.79 -7.87
C GLN A 654 19.65 8.76 -9.05
N PHE A 655 19.17 9.98 -8.82
CA PHE A 655 19.03 10.97 -9.89
C PHE A 655 20.39 11.37 -10.52
N LEU A 656 21.49 11.28 -9.77
CA LEU A 656 22.82 11.42 -10.35
C LEU A 656 23.12 10.29 -11.34
N VAL A 657 22.84 9.04 -10.92
CA VAL A 657 23.03 7.87 -11.79
C VAL A 657 22.13 7.95 -13.02
N PHE A 658 20.90 8.45 -12.85
CA PHE A 658 19.97 8.69 -13.98
C PHE A 658 20.54 9.72 -14.98
N GLN A 659 21.09 10.84 -14.50
CA GLN A 659 21.71 11.85 -15.37
C GLN A 659 22.90 11.29 -16.14
N ILE A 660 23.75 10.48 -15.49
CA ILE A 660 24.89 9.82 -16.16
C ILE A 660 24.36 8.85 -17.21
N LEU A 661 23.40 7.99 -16.86
CA LEU A 661 22.80 7.02 -17.78
C LEU A 661 22.14 7.71 -18.98
N GLU A 662 21.36 8.78 -18.72
CA GLU A 662 20.72 9.58 -19.76
C GLU A 662 21.75 10.17 -20.74
N SER A 663 22.89 10.64 -20.24
CA SER A 663 23.93 11.20 -21.09
C SER A 663 24.54 10.16 -22.04
N GLN A 664 24.68 8.88 -21.61
CA GLN A 664 25.13 7.79 -22.47
C GLN A 664 24.08 7.44 -23.52
N ILE A 665 22.81 7.31 -23.10
CA ILE A 665 21.70 7.01 -24.01
C ILE A 665 21.58 8.12 -25.08
N PHE A 666 21.66 9.39 -24.67
CA PHE A 666 21.60 10.54 -25.58
C PHE A 666 22.73 10.52 -26.58
N TYR A 667 23.96 10.20 -26.15
CA TYR A 667 25.09 10.03 -27.05
C TYR A 667 24.84 8.97 -28.13
N PHE A 668 24.32 7.80 -27.73
CA PHE A 668 24.00 6.74 -28.67
C PHE A 668 22.91 7.18 -29.65
N PHE A 669 21.85 7.84 -29.20
CA PHE A 669 20.80 8.34 -30.10
C PHE A 669 21.25 9.44 -31.07
N GLN A 670 22.24 10.26 -30.69
CA GLN A 670 22.79 11.28 -31.59
C GLN A 670 23.70 10.68 -32.68
N ASN A 671 24.41 9.63 -32.37
CA ASN A 671 25.42 9.03 -33.26
C ASN A 671 24.88 7.78 -34.00
N ILE A 672 23.56 7.55 -34.03
CA ILE A 672 22.98 6.45 -34.83
C ILE A 672 23.29 6.69 -36.32
N PRO A 673 23.83 5.68 -37.04
CA PRO A 673 24.10 5.78 -38.48
C PRO A 673 22.82 6.14 -39.24
N THR A 674 22.85 7.27 -39.94
CA THR A 674 21.67 7.84 -40.65
C THR A 674 21.07 6.91 -41.69
N ALA A 675 21.80 5.95 -42.19
CA ALA A 675 21.32 4.93 -43.14
C ALA A 675 20.46 3.84 -42.51
N SER A 676 20.47 3.69 -41.16
CA SER A 676 19.86 2.56 -40.48
C SER A 676 18.47 2.84 -39.85
N LEU A 677 18.09 4.10 -39.63
CA LEU A 677 16.88 4.44 -38.94
C LEU A 677 16.14 5.64 -39.55
N THR A 678 14.85 5.42 -39.85
CA THR A 678 13.96 6.52 -40.24
C THR A 678 13.62 7.40 -39.03
N SER A 679 13.19 8.63 -39.26
CA SER A 679 12.73 9.57 -38.20
C SER A 679 11.69 8.93 -37.29
N THR A 680 10.72 8.19 -37.82
CA THR A 680 9.68 7.50 -37.04
C THR A 680 10.27 6.38 -36.19
N SER A 681 11.20 5.59 -36.70
CA SER A 681 11.88 4.54 -35.93
C SER A 681 12.65 5.10 -34.74
N LYS A 682 13.32 6.25 -34.93
CA LYS A 682 14.02 6.95 -33.86
C LYS A 682 13.07 7.40 -32.75
N ILE A 683 11.89 7.93 -33.11
CA ILE A 683 10.84 8.33 -32.18
C ILE A 683 10.33 7.09 -31.39
N TYR A 684 10.05 6.00 -32.06
CA TYR A 684 9.55 4.78 -31.42
C TYR A 684 10.57 4.16 -30.49
N PHE A 685 11.82 4.07 -30.89
CA PHE A 685 12.90 3.53 -30.03
C PHE A 685 13.15 4.42 -28.80
N SER A 686 13.17 5.73 -28.94
CA SER A 686 13.38 6.63 -27.81
C SER A 686 12.26 6.50 -26.77
N ASN A 687 11.03 6.34 -27.23
CA ASN A 687 9.88 6.13 -26.34
C ASN A 687 9.82 4.72 -25.74
N LEU A 688 10.23 3.69 -26.48
CA LEU A 688 10.34 2.34 -25.95
C LEU A 688 11.42 2.26 -24.86
N VAL A 689 12.59 2.87 -25.07
CA VAL A 689 13.64 2.95 -24.06
C VAL A 689 13.15 3.73 -22.84
N SER A 690 12.45 4.83 -23.05
CA SER A 690 11.82 5.58 -21.97
C SER A 690 10.84 4.72 -21.17
N LEU A 691 9.94 3.98 -21.82
CA LEU A 691 8.99 3.08 -21.19
C LEU A 691 9.67 1.99 -20.36
N ILE A 692 10.71 1.36 -20.90
CA ILE A 692 11.50 0.33 -20.22
C ILE A 692 12.14 0.91 -18.95
N LEU A 693 12.77 2.08 -19.05
CA LEU A 693 13.41 2.73 -17.91
C LEU A 693 12.41 3.23 -16.88
N GLN A 694 11.24 3.72 -17.28
CA GLN A 694 10.17 4.12 -16.36
C GLN A 694 9.79 2.95 -15.45
N ASN A 695 9.46 1.80 -16.02
CA ASN A 695 9.04 0.63 -15.26
C ASN A 695 10.21 0.03 -14.46
N PHE A 696 11.38 -0.12 -15.06
CA PHE A 696 12.56 -0.65 -14.37
C PHE A 696 12.90 0.19 -13.13
N THR A 697 12.98 1.51 -13.25
CA THR A 697 13.39 2.38 -12.15
C THR A 697 12.30 2.54 -11.09
N PHE A 698 11.01 2.42 -11.45
CA PHE A 698 9.93 2.40 -10.49
C PHE A 698 10.14 1.31 -9.43
N PHE A 699 10.42 0.09 -9.84
CA PHE A 699 10.69 -1.01 -8.91
C PHE A 699 11.98 -0.83 -8.09
N GLN A 700 12.96 -0.10 -8.60
CA GLN A 700 14.24 0.12 -7.90
C GLN A 700 14.23 1.33 -6.95
N PHE A 701 13.09 2.00 -6.85
CA PHE A 701 12.79 3.03 -5.84
C PHE A 701 12.06 2.47 -4.62
N GLY A 702 11.81 1.17 -4.56
CA GLY A 702 11.02 0.50 -3.54
C GLY A 702 9.57 0.25 -3.96
N GLY A 703 9.17 0.67 -5.18
CA GLY A 703 7.85 0.38 -5.72
C GLY A 703 7.63 -1.10 -5.98
N THR A 704 6.40 -1.57 -5.77
CA THR A 704 5.95 -2.92 -6.11
C THR A 704 4.56 -2.87 -6.73
N ASN A 705 4.01 -4.03 -7.03
CA ASN A 705 2.60 -4.16 -7.42
C ASN A 705 1.65 -4.30 -6.21
N SER A 706 2.15 -4.16 -4.98
CA SER A 706 1.34 -4.16 -3.75
C SER A 706 0.93 -2.74 -3.38
N ILE A 707 -0.30 -2.56 -2.90
CA ILE A 707 -0.80 -1.26 -2.41
C ILE A 707 -0.07 -0.85 -1.13
N SER A 708 0.37 -1.82 -0.32
CA SER A 708 1.12 -1.60 0.92
C SER A 708 2.45 -0.88 0.74
N THR A 709 3.04 -0.88 -0.46
CA THR A 709 4.32 -0.22 -0.72
C THR A 709 4.19 1.22 -1.20
N ILE A 710 2.99 1.78 -1.19
CA ILE A 710 2.76 3.19 -1.49
C ILE A 710 3.31 4.03 -0.34
N ASP A 711 4.33 4.83 -0.64
CA ASP A 711 4.96 5.73 0.34
C ASP A 711 4.04 6.91 0.65
N LEU A 712 3.31 6.81 1.76
CA LEU A 712 2.47 7.88 2.28
C LEU A 712 3.28 8.93 3.04
N GLY A 713 4.40 8.55 3.67
CA GLY A 713 5.22 9.44 4.47
C GLY A 713 5.75 10.64 3.66
N ASN A 714 6.20 10.41 2.42
CA ASN A 714 6.65 11.48 1.53
C ASN A 714 5.49 12.25 0.86
N ALA A 715 4.26 11.76 0.89
CA ALA A 715 3.09 12.45 0.35
C ALA A 715 2.65 13.65 1.21
N TYR A 716 2.91 13.58 2.51
CA TYR A 716 2.58 14.64 3.46
C TYR A 716 3.59 15.78 3.54
N HIS A 717 4.53 15.91 2.62
CA HIS A 717 5.52 16.97 2.66
C HIS A 717 4.87 18.37 2.75
N GLY A 718 4.40 18.70 3.95
CA GLY A 718 4.29 20.02 4.52
C GLY A 718 3.36 21.02 3.84
N VAL A 719 2.33 20.63 3.09
CA VAL A 719 1.44 21.61 2.46
C VAL A 719 0.36 22.09 3.41
N SER A 720 -0.07 21.27 4.36
CA SER A 720 -1.11 21.59 5.34
C SER A 720 -0.95 20.77 6.61
N SER A 721 -1.36 21.30 7.75
CA SER A 721 -1.60 20.55 8.97
C SER A 721 -2.88 19.68 8.86
N ASP A 722 -3.79 20.06 7.96
CA ASP A 722 -5.06 19.39 7.77
C ASP A 722 -4.97 18.44 6.57
N TYR A 723 -5.55 17.26 6.72
CA TYR A 723 -5.60 16.27 5.64
C TYR A 723 -6.48 16.77 4.49
N ASN A 724 -5.89 16.86 3.29
CA ASN A 724 -6.62 17.14 2.05
C ASN A 724 -6.31 16.03 1.03
N ILE A 725 -7.31 15.17 0.79
CA ILE A 725 -7.19 13.98 -0.05
C ILE A 725 -6.66 14.28 -1.46
N TYR A 726 -7.07 15.40 -2.07
CA TYR A 726 -6.64 15.76 -3.43
C TYR A 726 -5.17 16.14 -3.46
N VAL A 727 -4.73 16.93 -2.49
CA VAL A 727 -3.32 17.36 -2.39
C VAL A 727 -2.43 16.16 -2.09
N VAL A 728 -2.81 15.35 -1.11
CA VAL A 728 -2.07 14.13 -0.74
C VAL A 728 -2.02 13.15 -1.91
N GLY A 729 -3.13 12.92 -2.61
CA GLY A 729 -3.19 12.04 -3.78
C GLY A 729 -2.27 12.50 -4.93
N ILE A 730 -2.19 13.81 -5.20
CA ILE A 730 -1.27 14.35 -6.20
C ILE A 730 0.19 14.18 -5.76
N LEU A 731 0.52 14.56 -4.53
CA LEU A 731 1.89 14.47 -4.01
C LEU A 731 2.36 13.00 -3.89
N MET A 732 1.48 12.10 -3.44
CA MET A 732 1.70 10.66 -3.42
C MET A 732 1.98 10.11 -4.83
N SER A 733 1.19 10.55 -5.83
CA SER A 733 1.42 10.14 -7.22
C SER A 733 2.78 10.61 -7.72
N VAL A 734 3.18 11.85 -7.41
CA VAL A 734 4.50 12.38 -7.79
C VAL A 734 5.62 11.62 -7.09
N ALA A 735 5.49 11.33 -5.79
CA ALA A 735 6.49 10.61 -5.01
C ALA A 735 6.70 9.18 -5.53
N ASN A 736 5.61 8.40 -5.66
CA ASN A 736 5.69 7.01 -6.09
C ASN A 736 6.12 6.83 -7.55
N PHE A 737 5.72 7.75 -8.45
CA PHE A 737 6.11 7.71 -9.87
C PHE A 737 7.32 8.59 -10.20
N ALA A 738 8.03 9.15 -9.22
CA ALA A 738 9.14 10.08 -9.44
C ALA A 738 10.18 9.58 -10.46
N PRO A 739 10.72 8.35 -10.37
CA PRO A 739 11.67 7.85 -11.36
C PRO A 739 11.04 7.67 -12.75
N ALA A 740 9.78 7.27 -12.80
CA ALA A 740 9.06 7.11 -14.06
C ALA A 740 8.82 8.48 -14.74
N ILE A 741 8.45 9.51 -13.95
CA ILE A 741 8.30 10.89 -14.45
C ILE A 741 9.62 11.40 -15.01
N TYR A 742 10.74 11.16 -14.33
CA TYR A 742 12.07 11.53 -14.84
C TYR A 742 12.33 10.92 -16.23
N TRP A 743 12.14 9.63 -16.38
CA TRP A 743 12.40 8.94 -17.64
C TRP A 743 11.39 9.25 -18.75
N SER A 744 10.18 9.71 -18.41
CA SER A 744 9.19 10.18 -19.39
C SER A 744 9.66 11.40 -20.16
N MET A 745 10.61 12.17 -19.61
CA MET A 745 11.21 13.35 -20.24
C MET A 745 12.36 13.03 -21.22
N LEU A 746 12.88 11.79 -21.23
CA LEU A 746 13.98 11.38 -22.13
C LEU A 746 13.66 11.66 -23.62
N PRO A 747 12.48 11.32 -24.15
CA PRO A 747 12.15 11.60 -25.55
C PRO A 747 12.12 13.07 -25.92
N TRP A 748 11.92 14.00 -24.98
CA TRP A 748 11.83 15.42 -25.28
C TRP A 748 13.14 15.95 -25.91
N SER A 749 14.29 15.62 -25.31
CA SER A 749 15.60 16.03 -25.81
C SER A 749 15.95 15.38 -27.14
N ILE A 750 15.50 14.14 -27.38
CA ILE A 750 15.80 13.38 -28.58
C ILE A 750 14.89 13.81 -29.74
N ASN A 751 13.61 14.06 -29.47
CA ASN A 751 12.58 14.22 -30.51
C ASN A 751 12.31 15.68 -30.89
N TYR A 752 12.46 16.66 -29.96
CA TYR A 752 12.03 18.05 -30.23
C TYR A 752 13.17 19.04 -30.47
N ALA A 753 14.43 18.66 -30.26
CA ALA A 753 15.57 19.57 -30.37
C ALA A 753 15.75 20.17 -31.78
N SER A 754 15.28 19.51 -32.84
CA SER A 754 15.52 19.91 -34.24
C SER A 754 14.30 19.82 -35.15
N ILE A 755 13.07 19.72 -34.63
CA ILE A 755 11.86 19.53 -35.44
C ILE A 755 11.18 20.88 -35.74
N PRO A 756 10.75 21.13 -37.03
CA PRO A 756 9.95 22.31 -37.39
C PRO A 756 8.60 22.33 -36.64
N ALA A 757 8.13 23.51 -36.31
CA ALA A 757 6.86 23.73 -35.57
C ALA A 757 5.67 22.95 -36.16
N GLN A 758 5.54 22.98 -37.48
CA GLN A 758 4.42 22.38 -38.24
C GLN A 758 4.29 20.85 -38.01
N VAL A 759 5.36 20.16 -37.63
CA VAL A 759 5.39 18.68 -37.49
C VAL A 759 5.38 18.24 -36.03
N LYS A 760 5.53 19.18 -35.07
CA LYS A 760 5.65 18.84 -33.63
C LYS A 760 4.47 18.07 -33.09
N LEU A 761 3.24 18.47 -33.42
CA LEU A 761 2.03 17.79 -32.95
C LEU A 761 1.91 16.38 -33.51
N GLN A 762 2.33 16.14 -34.77
CA GLN A 762 2.37 14.78 -35.30
C GLN A 762 3.46 13.92 -34.63
N THR A 763 4.58 14.54 -34.29
CA THR A 763 5.65 13.90 -33.54
C THR A 763 5.19 13.54 -32.15
N PHE A 764 4.44 14.41 -31.48
CA PHE A 764 3.83 14.12 -30.19
C PHE A 764 2.93 12.88 -30.25
N ILE A 765 1.99 12.81 -31.19
CA ILE A 765 1.11 11.65 -31.33
C ILE A 765 1.93 10.38 -31.58
N ARG A 766 2.92 10.43 -32.49
CA ARG A 766 3.79 9.29 -32.78
C ARG A 766 4.63 8.88 -31.57
N SER A 767 5.03 9.81 -30.74
CA SER A 767 5.80 9.52 -29.52
C SER A 767 4.97 8.78 -28.48
N LYS A 768 3.68 9.01 -28.39
CA LYS A 768 2.79 8.34 -27.43
C LYS A 768 2.33 6.94 -27.85
N LEU A 769 2.34 6.64 -29.17
CA LEU A 769 1.86 5.37 -29.70
C LEU A 769 2.54 4.11 -29.11
N PRO A 770 3.87 4.06 -28.92
CA PRO A 770 4.51 2.88 -28.34
C PRO A 770 4.00 2.55 -26.93
N ALA A 771 3.99 3.53 -26.02
CA ALA A 771 3.50 3.36 -24.66
C ALA A 771 1.99 3.06 -24.64
N PHE A 772 1.19 3.76 -25.43
CA PHE A 772 -0.24 3.51 -25.57
C PHE A 772 -0.53 2.07 -26.03
N THR A 773 0.17 1.61 -27.08
CA THR A 773 0.01 0.24 -27.59
C THR A 773 0.45 -0.82 -26.57
N TYR A 774 1.57 -0.55 -25.85
CA TYR A 774 2.00 -1.39 -24.76
C TYR A 774 0.89 -1.55 -23.71
N HIS A 775 0.35 -0.44 -23.22
CA HIS A 775 -0.71 -0.48 -22.22
C HIS A 775 -1.98 -1.17 -22.72
N CYS A 776 -2.32 -1.02 -24.00
CA CYS A 776 -3.45 -1.72 -24.59
C CYS A 776 -3.24 -3.25 -24.62
N ILE A 777 -2.10 -3.73 -25.09
CA ILE A 777 -1.79 -5.17 -25.15
C ILE A 777 -1.68 -5.75 -23.75
N PHE A 778 -0.89 -5.12 -22.88
CA PHE A 778 -0.70 -5.52 -21.50
C PHE A 778 -2.04 -5.57 -20.74
N GLY A 779 -2.86 -4.52 -20.86
CA GLY A 779 -4.16 -4.44 -20.24
C GLY A 779 -5.14 -5.52 -20.72
N THR A 780 -5.13 -5.84 -22.02
CA THR A 780 -5.94 -6.94 -22.54
C THR A 780 -5.56 -8.26 -21.91
N CYS A 781 -4.26 -8.55 -21.80
CA CYS A 781 -3.76 -9.76 -21.16
C CYS A 781 -4.09 -9.78 -19.66
N LEU A 782 -3.86 -8.67 -18.94
CA LEU A 782 -4.16 -8.55 -17.52
C LEU A 782 -5.66 -8.75 -17.22
N MET A 783 -6.54 -8.09 -17.99
CA MET A 783 -7.98 -8.26 -17.85
C MET A 783 -8.41 -9.71 -18.13
N THR A 784 -7.81 -10.34 -19.15
CA THR A 784 -8.05 -11.76 -19.44
C THR A 784 -7.60 -12.63 -18.28
N ALA A 785 -6.40 -12.38 -17.74
CA ALA A 785 -5.87 -13.12 -16.59
C ALA A 785 -6.79 -12.96 -15.36
N CYS A 786 -7.24 -11.75 -15.08
CA CYS A 786 -8.20 -11.49 -13.99
C CYS A 786 -9.50 -12.28 -14.15
N VAL A 787 -10.06 -12.34 -15.37
CA VAL A 787 -11.30 -13.10 -15.64
C VAL A 787 -11.08 -14.60 -15.54
N VAL A 788 -10.00 -15.12 -16.12
CA VAL A 788 -9.69 -16.55 -16.12
C VAL A 788 -9.36 -17.04 -14.72
N LEU A 789 -8.59 -16.26 -13.97
CA LEU A 789 -8.10 -16.61 -12.65
C LEU A 789 -8.96 -16.02 -11.51
N ARG A 790 -10.18 -15.56 -11.79
CA ARG A 790 -11.04 -14.85 -10.82
C ARG A 790 -11.37 -15.62 -9.54
N PHE A 791 -11.25 -16.95 -9.56
CA PHE A 791 -11.43 -17.81 -8.39
C PHE A 791 -10.10 -18.29 -7.78
N HIS A 792 -8.98 -17.80 -8.30
CA HIS A 792 -7.67 -18.17 -7.78
C HIS A 792 -7.39 -17.46 -6.45
N LEU A 793 -6.68 -18.13 -5.53
CA LEU A 793 -6.37 -17.62 -4.20
C LEU A 793 -5.70 -16.21 -4.23
N PHE A 794 -4.82 -15.96 -5.20
CA PHE A 794 -4.09 -14.71 -5.33
C PHE A 794 -4.82 -13.61 -6.12
N ILE A 795 -6.11 -13.78 -6.41
CA ILE A 795 -6.85 -12.77 -7.19
C ILE A 795 -6.89 -11.41 -6.47
N TRP A 796 -7.09 -11.43 -5.15
CA TRP A 796 -7.21 -10.24 -4.33
C TRP A 796 -5.85 -9.65 -3.91
N SER A 797 -4.86 -10.49 -3.64
CA SER A 797 -3.55 -10.06 -3.14
C SER A 797 -2.56 -9.65 -4.23
N VAL A 798 -2.68 -10.20 -5.45
CA VAL A 798 -1.71 -9.99 -6.55
C VAL A 798 -2.36 -9.30 -7.75
N PHE A 799 -3.45 -9.86 -8.26
CA PHE A 799 -4.07 -9.38 -9.51
C PHE A 799 -4.86 -8.08 -9.32
N SER A 800 -5.60 -7.94 -8.22
CA SER A 800 -6.39 -6.75 -7.94
C SER A 800 -5.54 -5.50 -7.70
N PRO A 801 -4.49 -5.53 -6.88
CA PRO A 801 -3.53 -4.43 -6.77
C PRO A 801 -2.87 -4.11 -8.12
N LYS A 802 -2.48 -5.12 -8.89
CA LYS A 802 -1.90 -4.90 -10.22
C LYS A 802 -2.86 -4.17 -11.16
N LEU A 803 -4.16 -4.51 -11.12
CA LEU A 803 -5.18 -3.82 -11.91
C LEU A 803 -5.33 -2.35 -11.50
N CYS A 804 -5.26 -2.04 -10.20
CA CYS A 804 -5.25 -0.67 -9.70
C CYS A 804 -4.00 0.10 -10.12
N TYR A 805 -2.82 -0.52 -10.01
CA TYR A 805 -1.59 0.08 -10.55
C TYR A 805 -1.65 0.29 -12.06
N PHE A 806 -2.28 -0.63 -12.79
CA PHE A 806 -2.50 -0.46 -14.23
C PHE A 806 -3.35 0.77 -14.55
N LEU A 807 -4.42 1.04 -13.79
CA LEU A 807 -5.17 2.29 -13.89
C LEU A 807 -4.29 3.49 -13.56
N GLY A 808 -3.53 3.43 -12.47
CA GLY A 808 -2.58 4.48 -12.06
C GLY A 808 -1.56 4.81 -13.16
N TRP A 809 -0.94 3.80 -13.76
CA TRP A 809 -0.02 3.98 -14.89
C TRP A 809 -0.67 4.66 -16.10
N ASN A 810 -1.89 4.24 -16.46
CA ASN A 810 -2.60 4.85 -17.61
C ASN A 810 -3.06 6.28 -17.32
N PHE A 811 -3.52 6.55 -16.11
CA PHE A 811 -4.01 7.88 -15.74
C PHE A 811 -2.84 8.83 -15.42
N VAL A 812 -1.96 8.47 -14.50
CA VAL A 812 -0.87 9.34 -14.02
C VAL A 812 0.20 9.48 -15.09
N MET A 813 0.73 8.38 -15.60
CA MET A 813 1.84 8.41 -16.57
C MET A 813 1.35 8.58 -18.01
N GLY A 814 0.21 7.96 -18.37
CA GLY A 814 -0.34 8.04 -19.70
C GLY A 814 -0.96 9.42 -20.00
N LEU A 815 -1.80 9.94 -19.10
CA LEU A 815 -2.54 11.20 -19.35
C LEU A 815 -1.88 12.41 -18.67
N LEU A 816 -1.73 12.41 -17.33
CA LEU A 816 -1.27 13.60 -16.62
C LEU A 816 0.19 13.92 -16.94
N ASN A 817 1.12 13.03 -16.68
CA ASN A 817 2.55 13.27 -16.91
C ASN A 817 2.96 13.10 -18.39
N GLY A 818 2.31 12.19 -19.11
CA GLY A 818 2.64 11.96 -20.52
C GLY A 818 2.15 13.05 -21.47
N TRP A 819 1.05 13.72 -21.14
CA TRP A 819 0.43 14.70 -22.06
C TRP A 819 0.59 16.13 -21.58
N LEU A 820 0.18 16.47 -20.35
CA LEU A 820 0.08 17.87 -19.92
C LEU A 820 1.41 18.63 -19.97
N PRO A 821 2.52 18.12 -19.39
CA PRO A 821 3.79 18.85 -19.44
C PRO A 821 4.35 18.96 -20.85
N GLU A 822 4.20 17.93 -21.68
CA GLU A 822 4.71 17.90 -23.04
C GLU A 822 3.88 18.81 -23.97
N LEU A 823 2.57 18.85 -23.83
CA LEU A 823 1.72 19.80 -24.56
C LEU A 823 2.01 21.25 -24.14
N ALA A 824 2.17 21.52 -22.84
CA ALA A 824 2.56 22.84 -22.36
C ALA A 824 3.92 23.28 -22.93
N LEU A 825 4.89 22.37 -22.97
CA LEU A 825 6.19 22.57 -23.59
C LEU A 825 6.07 22.87 -25.09
N LEU A 826 5.27 22.12 -25.84
CA LEU A 826 5.05 22.33 -27.26
C LEU A 826 4.35 23.68 -27.55
N CYS A 827 3.33 24.02 -26.75
CA CYS A 827 2.66 25.33 -26.85
C CYS A 827 3.61 26.51 -26.58
N ALA A 828 4.63 26.33 -25.75
CA ALA A 828 5.62 27.38 -25.51
C ALA A 828 6.73 27.44 -26.58
N LEU A 829 6.99 26.31 -27.26
CA LEU A 829 7.96 26.21 -28.35
C LEU A 829 7.42 26.72 -29.69
N ASP A 830 6.10 26.82 -29.82
CA ASP A 830 5.45 27.40 -30.98
C ASP A 830 5.38 28.96 -30.90
#